data_509fd8c6513f8782686b1eda80eae665
#
_entry.id   509fd8c6513f8782686b1eda80eae665
#
_cell.length_a   1.000
_cell.length_b   1.000
_cell.length_c   1.000
_cell.angle_alpha   90.00
_cell.angle_beta   90.00
_cell.angle_gamma   90.00
#
_symmetry.space_group_name_H-M   'P 1'
#
loop_
_entity.id
_entity.type
_entity.pdbx_description
1 polymer ?
#
loop_
_entity_poly.entity_id
_entity_poly.type
_entity_poly.pdbx_seq_one_letter_code
_entity_poly.pdbx_strand_id
1 'polypeptide(L)'
;EDRLKELGSWHYPIYFDYLPSFRLAVVLKFPTWFGNTTYNPCIDHKCNPNSVCMPIFNRNYSYYCSCNSGYYGINCDTYENQCDGYCSPNTLCRRHAHIQNGRNNVFCICPLNQFGPRCSFKHDPCSSNPCLNNGSCLSTHILVGDKHMPYLCDCSKGWYGNQCEHQPALIRIDLNITDVSSVRATVVQFYDMGLSLAFEIRHQQVYSGLPSTIRYDHLGIYAPGLALMKTYGQSHIPSYYVVYSLPKRTRINITSSPIHCPHVSSLLLEKDTLVPSVFKYHELCRNHSDYTCFHDNVYLCICRGELDSGVECFLHDTQLDQCDRCLSGGQCIRGDLNRPDDFLCLCSSCYEGTVCEFNLNPFGFTLDSLLVGYSTKVKVIYMILALLIFMIGFFNNFCSFITFKRAVPRKFPVGNYLLLVTCLNQTDLFCLLFKFIEITFQISGLASCKAISYVFSVLTRSIYWLISWVTVNRLYLAIFPTSTFLKNPRYSIAISVIIFTILLLIHIHEIISYTMIKHIPTNSSLCVTNFDTHLVSTYNRISTLIHHLLPFLIQVTSVTFLIVLTTRSRIKAAESKTPLRQVLNKQFSTQKELYITPIIIVLSALPQTILAFILACTQLHNWQRHALLGAYLISQLPQILGFILYVLPSSMYKKEFSQTFVAKKCLKCISN
;
A
#
# COMPACT_ATOMS: atom_id res chain seq x y z
N GLU A 1 36.23 -26.24 0.77
CA GLU A 1 36.05 -26.52 -0.69
C GLU A 1 34.78 -25.85 -1.19
N ASP A 2 34.78 -24.53 -1.31
CA ASP A 2 33.60 -23.80 -1.85
C ASP A 2 33.69 -23.86 -3.39
N ARG A 3 33.20 -24.96 -3.95
CA ARG A 3 32.98 -25.06 -5.40
C ARG A 3 31.80 -24.17 -5.76
N LEU A 4 32.02 -23.21 -6.67
CA LEU A 4 30.92 -22.47 -7.31
C LEU A 4 29.94 -23.49 -7.91
N LYS A 5 28.71 -23.55 -7.38
CA LYS A 5 27.66 -24.45 -7.85
C LYS A 5 26.73 -23.67 -8.74
N GLU A 6 26.48 -24.16 -9.94
CA GLU A 6 25.44 -23.59 -10.79
C GLU A 6 24.07 -23.81 -10.11
N LEU A 7 23.36 -22.72 -9.84
CA LEU A 7 22.04 -22.74 -9.18
C LEU A 7 20.88 -22.69 -10.19
N GLY A 8 21.14 -22.22 -11.39
CA GLY A 8 20.16 -22.07 -12.45
C GLY A 8 20.71 -21.19 -13.58
N SER A 9 19.88 -20.87 -14.55
CA SER A 9 20.26 -20.07 -15.70
C SER A 9 19.22 -19.05 -16.09
N TRP A 10 19.65 -18.07 -16.89
CA TRP A 10 18.79 -17.07 -17.54
C TRP A 10 19.00 -17.18 -19.05
N HIS A 11 17.94 -17.36 -19.81
CA HIS A 11 17.99 -17.50 -21.27
C HIS A 11 17.42 -16.26 -21.93
N TYR A 12 18.23 -15.57 -22.71
CA TYR A 12 17.85 -14.40 -23.49
C TYR A 12 17.94 -14.73 -24.98
N PRO A 13 16.87 -14.50 -25.76
CA PRO A 13 16.97 -14.67 -27.22
C PRO A 13 17.86 -13.57 -27.81
N ILE A 14 18.83 -13.99 -28.63
CA ILE A 14 19.66 -13.07 -29.40
C ILE A 14 19.19 -13.18 -30.84
N TYR A 15 18.60 -12.12 -31.37
CA TYR A 15 18.15 -12.05 -32.76
C TYR A 15 19.22 -11.33 -33.57
N PHE A 16 19.79 -12.03 -34.55
CA PHE A 16 20.66 -11.44 -35.56
C PHE A 16 19.81 -11.10 -36.77
N ASP A 17 19.32 -9.86 -36.88
CA ASP A 17 18.81 -9.34 -38.14
C ASP A 17 20.00 -9.01 -39.05
N TYR A 18 19.79 -9.18 -40.38
CA TYR A 18 20.78 -8.94 -41.42
C TYR A 18 21.25 -7.48 -41.57
N LEU A 19 21.12 -6.68 -40.56
CA LEU A 19 21.64 -5.30 -40.55
C LEU A 19 23.12 -5.31 -40.20
N PRO A 20 23.97 -4.54 -40.91
CA PRO A 20 25.38 -4.39 -40.61
C PRO A 20 25.58 -3.57 -39.32
N SER A 21 25.22 -4.17 -38.21
CA SER A 21 25.48 -3.61 -36.88
C SER A 21 26.76 -4.23 -36.32
N PHE A 22 27.81 -3.44 -36.22
CA PHE A 22 29.10 -3.88 -35.64
C PHE A 22 29.04 -4.06 -34.12
N ARG A 23 27.94 -3.72 -33.46
CA ARG A 23 27.75 -3.89 -32.00
C ARG A 23 26.33 -4.34 -31.69
N LEU A 24 26.23 -5.49 -31.02
CA LEU A 24 25.01 -5.94 -30.37
C LEU A 24 25.12 -5.61 -28.88
N ALA A 25 24.30 -4.71 -28.39
CA ALA A 25 24.18 -4.42 -26.95
C ALA A 25 22.85 -4.95 -26.42
N VAL A 26 22.90 -5.83 -25.43
CA VAL A 26 21.73 -6.37 -24.75
C VAL A 26 21.85 -6.06 -23.26
N VAL A 27 20.82 -5.44 -22.71
CA VAL A 27 20.73 -5.21 -21.26
C VAL A 27 20.15 -6.46 -20.61
N LEU A 28 20.99 -7.21 -19.89
CA LEU A 28 20.58 -8.38 -19.14
C LEU A 28 20.08 -7.93 -17.77
N LYS A 29 18.80 -8.17 -17.49
CA LYS A 29 18.20 -7.89 -16.16
C LYS A 29 18.18 -9.17 -15.36
N PHE A 30 19.06 -9.28 -14.36
CA PHE A 30 19.02 -10.36 -13.40
C PHE A 30 18.15 -9.95 -12.22
N PRO A 31 17.15 -10.76 -11.83
CA PRO A 31 16.42 -10.49 -10.60
C PRO A 31 17.38 -10.59 -9.41
N THR A 32 17.42 -9.55 -8.60
CA THR A 32 18.24 -9.47 -7.37
C THR A 32 17.70 -10.36 -6.25
N TRP A 33 16.58 -11.03 -6.46
CA TRP A 33 15.87 -11.80 -5.46
C TRP A 33 15.53 -13.21 -5.97
N PHE A 34 16.13 -14.22 -5.36
CA PHE A 34 15.69 -15.60 -5.47
C PHE A 34 14.48 -15.77 -4.55
N GLY A 35 13.35 -15.18 -4.91
CA GLY A 35 12.11 -15.36 -4.18
C GLY A 35 11.71 -16.82 -4.15
N ASN A 36 11.12 -17.27 -3.06
CA ASN A 36 10.49 -18.59 -2.93
C ASN A 36 9.51 -18.81 -4.10
N THR A 37 10.04 -19.27 -5.23
CA THR A 37 9.18 -19.84 -6.26
C THR A 37 8.67 -21.14 -5.71
N THR A 38 7.39 -21.17 -5.38
CA THR A 38 6.67 -22.34 -4.86
C THR A 38 6.66 -23.51 -5.87
N TYR A 39 7.15 -23.29 -7.07
CA TYR A 39 7.21 -24.29 -8.14
C TYR A 39 8.65 -24.44 -8.65
N ASN A 40 9.20 -25.64 -8.48
CA ASN A 40 10.48 -26.05 -9.09
C ASN A 40 10.20 -26.81 -10.40
N PRO A 41 10.53 -26.28 -11.59
CA PRO A 41 10.29 -26.94 -12.86
C PRO A 41 11.08 -28.25 -13.04
N CYS A 42 12.02 -28.54 -12.16
CA CYS A 42 12.79 -29.78 -12.15
C CYS A 42 12.14 -30.91 -11.34
N ILE A 43 10.90 -30.77 -10.84
CA ILE A 43 10.19 -31.87 -10.17
C ILE A 43 9.71 -32.90 -11.20
N ASP A 44 9.14 -32.44 -12.35
CA ASP A 44 8.59 -33.27 -13.42
C ASP A 44 9.35 -33.06 -14.75
N HIS A 45 10.66 -33.26 -14.73
CA HIS A 45 11.50 -33.04 -15.92
C HIS A 45 11.66 -34.29 -16.78
N LYS A 46 11.92 -34.10 -18.10
CA LYS A 46 12.19 -35.15 -19.06
C LYS A 46 13.68 -35.38 -19.32
N CYS A 47 14.56 -34.90 -18.44
CA CYS A 47 15.99 -35.11 -18.61
C CYS A 47 16.40 -36.55 -18.35
N ASN A 48 17.34 -37.07 -19.16
CA ASN A 48 17.91 -38.39 -18.97
C ASN A 48 18.68 -38.48 -17.64
N PRO A 49 18.80 -39.65 -16.98
CA PRO A 49 19.64 -39.84 -15.79
C PRO A 49 21.10 -39.37 -15.92
N ASN A 50 21.60 -39.29 -17.16
CA ASN A 50 22.96 -38.77 -17.46
C ASN A 50 23.02 -37.24 -17.59
N SER A 51 22.15 -36.54 -16.89
CA SER A 51 22.09 -35.09 -16.88
C SER A 51 21.57 -34.55 -15.57
N VAL A 52 21.78 -33.25 -15.35
CA VAL A 52 21.21 -32.51 -14.22
C VAL A 52 20.18 -31.52 -14.76
N CYS A 53 18.99 -31.55 -14.19
CA CYS A 53 17.97 -30.55 -14.52
C CYS A 53 18.33 -29.19 -13.91
N MET A 54 18.30 -28.13 -14.73
CA MET A 54 18.59 -26.76 -14.33
C MET A 54 17.39 -25.84 -14.64
N PRO A 55 16.85 -25.12 -13.65
CA PRO A 55 15.74 -24.19 -13.87
C PRO A 55 16.18 -22.96 -14.67
N ILE A 56 15.29 -22.42 -15.52
CA ILE A 56 15.49 -21.17 -16.26
C ILE A 56 14.67 -20.08 -15.60
N PHE A 57 15.32 -19.18 -14.88
CA PHE A 57 14.63 -18.21 -14.00
C PHE A 57 13.85 -17.09 -14.72
N ASN A 58 14.21 -16.75 -15.95
CA ASN A 58 13.48 -15.73 -16.73
C ASN A 58 12.46 -16.29 -17.71
N ARG A 59 12.17 -17.58 -17.64
CA ARG A 59 11.10 -18.24 -18.39
C ARG A 59 10.25 -19.08 -17.43
N ASN A 60 9.03 -18.66 -17.19
CA ASN A 60 8.13 -19.33 -16.27
C ASN A 60 8.02 -20.83 -16.58
N TYR A 61 8.30 -21.65 -15.55
CA TYR A 61 8.16 -23.11 -15.59
C TYR A 61 9.04 -23.84 -16.62
N SER A 62 10.11 -23.21 -17.08
CA SER A 62 11.05 -23.83 -18.03
C SER A 62 12.29 -24.36 -17.33
N TYR A 63 12.86 -25.40 -17.90
CA TYR A 63 14.13 -26.00 -17.49
C TYR A 63 14.97 -26.38 -18.70
N TYR A 64 16.25 -26.66 -18.50
CA TYR A 64 17.09 -27.35 -19.47
C TYR A 64 17.87 -28.47 -18.79
N CYS A 65 18.28 -29.46 -19.59
CA CYS A 65 19.07 -30.57 -19.12
C CYS A 65 20.56 -30.26 -19.32
N SER A 66 21.33 -30.12 -18.26
CA SER A 66 22.78 -30.00 -18.31
C SER A 66 23.37 -31.40 -18.40
N CYS A 67 23.82 -31.76 -19.59
CA CYS A 67 24.28 -33.13 -19.87
C CYS A 67 25.62 -33.43 -19.16
N ASN A 68 25.81 -34.67 -18.71
CA ASN A 68 27.08 -35.17 -18.25
C ASN A 68 28.09 -35.25 -19.39
N SER A 69 29.40 -35.48 -19.08
CA SER A 69 30.47 -35.59 -20.08
C SER A 69 30.14 -36.62 -21.13
N GLY A 70 30.27 -36.27 -22.41
CA GLY A 70 30.00 -37.14 -23.54
C GLY A 70 28.53 -37.24 -23.98
N TYR A 71 27.57 -36.76 -23.17
CA TYR A 71 26.16 -36.77 -23.55
C TYR A 71 25.75 -35.45 -24.20
N TYR A 72 24.83 -35.53 -25.16
CA TYR A 72 24.25 -34.39 -25.87
C TYR A 72 22.78 -34.62 -26.26
N GLY A 73 22.14 -33.59 -26.83
CA GLY A 73 20.71 -33.59 -27.13
C GLY A 73 19.90 -32.81 -26.10
N ILE A 74 18.65 -32.50 -26.42
CA ILE A 74 17.78 -31.68 -25.55
C ILE A 74 17.53 -32.37 -24.19
N ASN A 75 17.43 -33.72 -24.21
CA ASN A 75 17.21 -34.53 -23.02
C ASN A 75 18.48 -35.28 -22.59
N CYS A 76 19.64 -35.02 -23.22
CA CYS A 76 20.91 -35.72 -22.97
C CYS A 76 20.82 -37.25 -23.18
N ASP A 77 20.14 -37.66 -24.19
CA ASP A 77 19.86 -39.07 -24.51
C ASP A 77 20.88 -39.70 -25.48
N THR A 78 21.71 -38.91 -26.14
CA THR A 78 22.68 -39.36 -27.13
C THR A 78 24.09 -39.27 -26.57
N TYR A 79 24.93 -40.27 -26.80
CA TYR A 79 26.32 -40.33 -26.35
C TYR A 79 27.29 -40.20 -27.53
N GLU A 80 28.38 -39.48 -27.33
CA GLU A 80 29.48 -39.24 -28.30
C GLU A 80 30.72 -40.07 -27.92
N ASN A 81 30.95 -41.16 -28.63
CA ASN A 81 32.08 -42.07 -28.36
C ASN A 81 33.47 -41.43 -28.50
N GLN A 82 33.62 -40.32 -29.25
CA GLN A 82 34.88 -39.59 -29.35
C GLN A 82 35.27 -38.88 -28.03
N CYS A 83 34.39 -38.81 -27.09
CA CYS A 83 34.68 -38.28 -25.75
C CYS A 83 35.46 -39.25 -24.86
N ASP A 84 35.47 -40.56 -25.20
CA ASP A 84 36.14 -41.55 -24.39
C ASP A 84 37.64 -41.35 -24.39
N GLY A 85 38.19 -40.92 -23.23
CA GLY A 85 39.63 -40.68 -23.03
C GLY A 85 40.18 -39.46 -23.77
N TYR A 86 39.37 -38.63 -24.44
CA TYR A 86 39.83 -37.44 -25.13
C TYR A 86 40.18 -36.31 -24.20
N CYS A 87 39.34 -36.03 -23.23
CA CYS A 87 39.54 -34.98 -22.22
C CYS A 87 40.19 -35.55 -20.96
N SER A 88 40.88 -34.70 -20.21
CA SER A 88 41.41 -35.05 -18.89
C SER A 88 40.33 -35.49 -17.90
N PRO A 89 40.66 -36.34 -16.91
CA PRO A 89 39.70 -36.73 -15.88
C PRO A 89 39.03 -35.52 -15.21
N ASN A 90 37.77 -35.66 -14.85
CA ASN A 90 36.91 -34.61 -14.22
C ASN A 90 36.66 -33.37 -15.10
N THR A 91 36.74 -33.50 -16.42
CA THR A 91 36.41 -32.45 -17.40
C THR A 91 35.13 -32.81 -18.14
N LEU A 92 34.44 -31.81 -18.68
CA LEU A 92 33.26 -32.02 -19.48
C LEU A 92 33.61 -32.10 -20.97
N CYS A 93 33.39 -33.24 -21.60
CA CYS A 93 33.53 -33.36 -23.05
C CYS A 93 32.18 -33.00 -23.72
N ARG A 94 32.23 -32.17 -24.76
CA ARG A 94 31.09 -31.72 -25.54
C ARG A 94 31.33 -31.89 -27.03
N ARG A 95 30.26 -32.14 -27.77
CA ARG A 95 30.30 -32.18 -29.23
C ARG A 95 30.17 -30.75 -29.81
N HIS A 96 30.92 -30.47 -30.88
CA HIS A 96 30.72 -29.24 -31.65
C HIS A 96 29.39 -29.29 -32.43
N ALA A 97 28.55 -28.28 -32.27
CA ALA A 97 27.21 -28.26 -32.90
C ALA A 97 27.23 -28.02 -34.43
N HIS A 98 28.32 -27.48 -35.00
CA HIS A 98 28.35 -26.95 -36.37
C HIS A 98 29.43 -27.49 -37.27
N ILE A 99 30.32 -28.40 -36.80
CA ILE A 99 31.39 -28.95 -37.61
C ILE A 99 30.97 -30.36 -38.10
N GLN A 100 30.51 -30.45 -39.35
CA GLN A 100 30.04 -31.71 -39.90
C GLN A 100 31.15 -32.62 -40.51
N ASN A 101 32.37 -32.12 -40.77
CA ASN A 101 33.40 -32.89 -41.54
C ASN A 101 34.83 -32.76 -41.00
N GLY A 102 35.05 -32.66 -39.68
CA GLY A 102 36.41 -32.63 -39.12
C GLY A 102 36.76 -33.86 -38.29
N ARG A 103 38.05 -34.27 -38.26
CA ARG A 103 38.55 -35.44 -37.47
C ARG A 103 38.31 -35.30 -35.96
N ASN A 104 38.03 -34.08 -35.42
CA ASN A 104 37.77 -33.83 -34.01
C ASN A 104 36.48 -33.05 -33.84
N ASN A 105 35.34 -33.78 -33.67
CA ASN A 105 34.01 -33.20 -33.43
C ASN A 105 33.74 -32.87 -31.96
N VAL A 106 34.75 -33.00 -31.08
CA VAL A 106 34.62 -32.84 -29.65
C VAL A 106 35.58 -31.79 -29.08
N PHE A 107 35.17 -31.14 -28.01
CA PHE A 107 36.00 -30.22 -27.25
C PHE A 107 35.81 -30.44 -25.74
N CYS A 108 36.79 -30.03 -24.96
CA CYS A 108 36.79 -30.15 -23.50
C CYS A 108 36.45 -28.82 -22.86
N ILE A 109 35.47 -28.83 -21.93
CA ILE A 109 35.20 -27.71 -21.03
C ILE A 109 36.02 -27.98 -19.77
N CYS A 110 37.03 -27.16 -19.57
CA CYS A 110 37.90 -27.30 -18.43
C CYS A 110 37.29 -26.80 -17.14
N PRO A 111 37.44 -27.52 -16.02
CA PRO A 111 37.13 -26.96 -14.71
C PRO A 111 38.08 -25.80 -14.39
N LEU A 112 37.74 -25.02 -13.36
CA LEU A 112 38.59 -23.95 -12.87
C LEU A 112 39.99 -24.50 -12.56
N ASN A 113 41.02 -23.72 -12.81
CA ASN A 113 42.45 -24.08 -12.62
C ASN A 113 43.00 -25.13 -13.60
N GLN A 114 42.25 -25.50 -14.64
CA GLN A 114 42.75 -26.32 -15.74
C GLN A 114 42.55 -25.60 -17.08
N PHE A 115 43.46 -25.83 -18.02
CA PHE A 115 43.42 -25.22 -19.34
C PHE A 115 44.07 -26.09 -20.40
N GLY A 116 43.99 -25.62 -21.65
CA GLY A 116 44.47 -26.33 -22.83
C GLY A 116 43.41 -27.16 -23.51
N PRO A 117 43.64 -27.65 -24.76
CA PRO A 117 42.62 -28.30 -25.59
C PRO A 117 42.02 -29.55 -24.96
N ARG A 118 42.72 -30.22 -24.08
CA ARG A 118 42.30 -31.42 -23.34
C ARG A 118 42.23 -31.21 -21.83
N CYS A 119 42.36 -29.96 -21.36
CA CYS A 119 42.42 -29.59 -19.94
C CYS A 119 43.55 -30.27 -19.17
N SER A 120 44.69 -30.53 -19.84
CA SER A 120 45.81 -31.27 -19.26
C SER A 120 46.74 -30.37 -18.43
N PHE A 121 46.75 -29.07 -18.67
CA PHE A 121 47.55 -28.12 -17.92
C PHE A 121 46.80 -27.63 -16.69
N LYS A 122 47.56 -27.55 -15.58
CA LYS A 122 47.01 -27.04 -14.30
C LYS A 122 47.72 -25.74 -13.95
N HIS A 123 46.95 -24.75 -13.59
CA HIS A 123 47.45 -23.47 -13.06
C HIS A 123 46.39 -22.92 -12.08
N ASP A 124 46.83 -22.68 -10.86
CA ASP A 124 45.98 -22.02 -9.86
C ASP A 124 46.45 -20.57 -9.70
N PRO A 125 45.68 -19.61 -10.26
CA PRO A 125 46.00 -18.19 -10.16
C PRO A 125 45.89 -17.65 -8.73
N CYS A 126 45.22 -18.39 -7.85
CA CYS A 126 45.05 -18.01 -6.45
C CYS A 126 46.12 -18.57 -5.50
N SER A 127 47.06 -19.39 -6.00
CA SER A 127 48.10 -19.99 -5.17
C SER A 127 48.99 -18.98 -4.45
N SER A 128 49.24 -17.80 -5.06
CA SER A 128 50.00 -16.69 -4.49
C SER A 128 49.14 -15.61 -3.85
N ASN A 129 47.85 -15.83 -3.76
CA ASN A 129 46.81 -14.85 -3.29
C ASN A 129 47.08 -13.42 -3.80
N PRO A 130 46.72 -13.09 -5.04
CA PRO A 130 47.00 -11.79 -5.63
C PRO A 130 46.11 -10.66 -5.03
N CYS A 131 45.18 -11.01 -4.17
CA CYS A 131 44.23 -10.06 -3.57
C CYS A 131 44.88 -9.38 -2.35
N LEU A 132 44.84 -8.07 -2.34
CA LEU A 132 45.32 -7.21 -1.27
C LEU A 132 44.32 -7.04 -0.14
N ASN A 133 44.74 -6.47 0.97
CA ASN A 133 43.89 -6.01 2.05
C ASN A 133 42.89 -7.08 2.60
N ASN A 134 43.37 -8.30 2.76
CA ASN A 134 42.62 -9.45 3.20
C ASN A 134 41.46 -9.86 2.27
N GLY A 135 41.52 -9.51 0.99
CA GLY A 135 40.61 -10.03 -0.01
C GLY A 135 40.80 -11.53 -0.24
N SER A 136 39.72 -12.25 -0.51
CA SER A 136 39.76 -13.66 -0.88
C SER A 136 39.87 -13.83 -2.41
N CYS A 137 40.76 -14.70 -2.86
CA CYS A 137 40.94 -14.98 -4.27
C CYS A 137 39.99 -16.10 -4.73
N LEU A 138 39.27 -15.89 -5.81
CA LEU A 138 38.42 -16.85 -6.49
C LEU A 138 38.91 -17.08 -7.91
N SER A 139 39.30 -18.31 -8.26
CA SER A 139 39.67 -18.67 -9.64
C SER A 139 38.46 -18.55 -10.57
N THR A 140 38.67 -17.95 -11.76
CA THR A 140 37.57 -17.70 -12.72
C THR A 140 38.09 -17.77 -14.17
N HIS A 141 37.15 -17.87 -15.12
CA HIS A 141 37.41 -17.76 -16.56
C HIS A 141 36.75 -16.51 -17.18
N ILE A 142 36.54 -15.46 -16.39
CA ILE A 142 35.88 -14.24 -16.83
C ILE A 142 36.79 -13.43 -17.77
N LEU A 143 36.23 -13.02 -18.91
CA LEU A 143 36.82 -12.03 -19.80
C LEU A 143 36.33 -10.65 -19.40
N VAL A 144 37.24 -9.75 -19.03
CA VAL A 144 36.92 -8.34 -18.73
C VAL A 144 37.57 -7.48 -19.83
N GLY A 145 36.75 -7.00 -20.76
CA GLY A 145 37.25 -6.36 -21.98
C GLY A 145 38.08 -7.35 -22.83
N ASP A 146 39.23 -6.91 -23.32
CA ASP A 146 40.15 -7.73 -24.12
C ASP A 146 41.12 -8.56 -23.26
N LYS A 147 40.98 -8.52 -21.94
CA LYS A 147 41.93 -9.22 -21.02
C LYS A 147 41.21 -10.39 -20.36
N HIS A 148 41.87 -11.53 -20.43
CA HIS A 148 41.48 -12.72 -19.68
C HIS A 148 41.88 -12.53 -18.22
N MET A 149 40.92 -12.47 -17.29
CA MET A 149 41.16 -12.39 -15.85
C MET A 149 41.02 -13.79 -15.25
N PRO A 150 42.13 -14.44 -14.86
CA PRO A 150 42.06 -15.80 -14.35
C PRO A 150 41.52 -15.89 -12.91
N TYR A 151 41.39 -14.78 -12.21
CA TYR A 151 40.88 -14.70 -10.84
C TYR A 151 40.01 -13.47 -10.63
N LEU A 152 39.21 -13.54 -9.61
CA LEU A 152 38.39 -12.44 -9.07
C LEU A 152 38.72 -12.31 -7.58
N CYS A 153 38.94 -11.08 -7.12
CA CYS A 153 39.08 -10.81 -5.70
C CYS A 153 37.76 -10.44 -5.06
N ASP A 154 37.36 -11.19 -4.04
CA ASP A 154 36.29 -10.82 -3.13
C ASP A 154 36.88 -9.96 -2.02
N CYS A 155 36.63 -8.65 -2.10
CA CYS A 155 37.29 -7.67 -1.27
C CYS A 155 36.66 -7.58 0.12
N SER A 156 37.50 -7.44 1.13
CA SER A 156 37.07 -7.14 2.48
C SER A 156 36.34 -5.78 2.54
N LYS A 157 35.46 -5.63 3.51
CA LYS A 157 34.64 -4.41 3.68
C LYS A 157 35.54 -3.16 3.74
N GLY A 158 35.23 -2.17 2.89
CA GLY A 158 35.96 -0.92 2.80
C GLY A 158 37.10 -0.94 1.78
N TRP A 159 37.21 -1.99 0.95
CA TRP A 159 38.17 -2.09 -0.16
C TRP A 159 37.43 -2.48 -1.44
N TYR A 160 37.98 -2.07 -2.60
CA TYR A 160 37.47 -2.41 -3.92
C TYR A 160 38.59 -2.35 -4.95
N GLY A 161 38.32 -2.73 -6.19
CA GLY A 161 39.31 -2.84 -7.27
C GLY A 161 39.54 -4.29 -7.65
N ASN A 162 40.32 -4.51 -8.74
CA ASN A 162 40.56 -5.85 -9.26
C ASN A 162 41.40 -6.71 -8.31
N GLN A 163 42.22 -6.08 -7.47
CA GLN A 163 43.07 -6.71 -6.45
C GLN A 163 42.72 -6.18 -5.04
N CYS A 164 41.58 -5.53 -4.83
CA CYS A 164 41.24 -4.87 -3.58
C CYS A 164 42.21 -3.76 -3.16
N GLU A 165 42.80 -3.07 -4.13
CA GLU A 165 43.86 -2.08 -3.98
C GLU A 165 43.33 -0.67 -3.60
N HIS A 166 42.06 -0.40 -3.79
CA HIS A 166 41.49 0.93 -3.61
C HIS A 166 40.56 1.04 -2.39
N GLN A 167 40.59 2.18 -1.72
CA GLN A 167 39.60 2.55 -0.74
C GLN A 167 38.52 3.44 -1.38
N PRO A 168 37.21 3.28 -0.99
CA PRO A 168 36.16 4.13 -1.47
C PRO A 168 36.38 5.60 -1.07
N ALA A 169 36.02 6.50 -1.96
CA ALA A 169 36.07 7.93 -1.66
C ALA A 169 34.96 8.25 -0.61
N LEU A 170 35.39 8.76 0.56
CA LEU A 170 34.49 9.10 1.64
C LEU A 170 33.99 10.54 1.49
N ILE A 171 32.66 10.70 1.49
CA ILE A 171 32.00 11.99 1.48
C ILE A 171 31.27 12.18 2.80
N ARG A 172 31.65 13.20 3.53
CA ARG A 172 30.95 13.68 4.72
C ARG A 172 30.70 15.16 4.59
N ILE A 173 29.44 15.56 4.68
CA ILE A 173 29.01 16.94 4.57
C ILE A 173 28.16 17.28 5.79
N ASP A 174 28.62 18.17 6.62
CA ASP A 174 27.82 18.72 7.71
C ASP A 174 27.14 19.99 7.18
N LEU A 175 25.78 20.00 7.21
CA LEU A 175 24.97 21.08 6.67
C LEU A 175 24.77 22.16 7.73
N ASN A 176 25.09 23.41 7.40
CA ASN A 176 24.81 24.58 8.21
C ASN A 176 23.61 25.35 7.62
N ILE A 177 22.39 25.02 8.09
CA ILE A 177 21.15 25.64 7.62
C ILE A 177 20.36 26.11 8.83
N THR A 178 19.91 27.35 8.79
CA THR A 178 19.21 28.03 9.91
C THR A 178 17.69 27.82 9.87
N ASP A 179 17.10 27.52 8.71
CA ASP A 179 15.63 27.37 8.57
C ASP A 179 15.23 25.92 8.22
N VAL A 180 14.91 25.16 9.26
CA VAL A 180 14.64 23.70 9.18
C VAL A 180 13.14 23.38 9.16
N SER A 181 12.27 24.32 9.58
CA SER A 181 10.89 23.99 9.97
C SER A 181 9.92 23.68 8.81
N SER A 182 10.24 24.06 7.58
CA SER A 182 9.36 23.93 6.42
C SER A 182 9.65 22.72 5.51
N VAL A 183 10.81 22.05 5.70
CA VAL A 183 11.25 20.96 4.82
C VAL A 183 10.71 19.62 5.31
N ARG A 184 9.92 18.94 4.46
CA ARG A 184 9.35 17.61 4.74
C ARG A 184 10.21 16.46 4.24
N ALA A 185 10.89 16.68 3.12
CA ALA A 185 11.84 15.70 2.56
C ALA A 185 13.00 16.40 1.87
N THR A 186 14.13 15.72 1.82
CA THR A 186 15.33 16.15 1.12
C THR A 186 15.87 15.01 0.27
N VAL A 187 16.18 15.31 -0.99
CA VAL A 187 16.88 14.39 -1.90
C VAL A 187 18.26 14.98 -2.16
N VAL A 188 19.29 14.14 -1.99
CA VAL A 188 20.67 14.51 -2.30
C VAL A 188 21.15 13.65 -3.46
N GLN A 189 21.59 14.31 -4.53
CA GLN A 189 22.05 13.70 -5.77
C GLN A 189 23.53 14.01 -5.98
N PHE A 190 24.33 12.97 -6.22
CA PHE A 190 25.75 13.09 -6.49
C PHE A 190 26.03 12.86 -7.97
N TYR A 191 26.66 13.83 -8.60
CA TYR A 191 26.95 13.84 -10.03
C TYR A 191 28.44 13.79 -10.30
N ASP A 192 28.83 13.00 -11.30
CA ASP A 192 30.16 12.99 -11.85
C ASP A 192 30.19 13.77 -13.17
N MET A 193 31.24 14.56 -13.37
CA MET A 193 31.48 15.21 -14.66
C MET A 193 32.18 14.21 -15.56
N GLY A 194 31.40 13.53 -16.42
CA GLY A 194 31.90 12.61 -17.42
C GLY A 194 32.65 13.34 -18.56
N LEU A 195 33.19 12.58 -19.50
CA LEU A 195 33.76 13.11 -20.74
C LEU A 195 32.70 13.73 -21.68
N SER A 196 31.43 13.47 -21.45
CA SER A 196 30.30 14.10 -22.13
C SER A 196 29.82 15.31 -21.33
N LEU A 197 29.31 16.33 -22.00
CA LEU A 197 28.70 17.54 -21.39
C LEU A 197 27.43 17.25 -20.55
N ALA A 198 27.13 16.00 -20.26
CA ALA A 198 26.02 15.58 -19.42
C ALA A 198 26.51 15.14 -18.05
N PHE A 199 25.85 15.57 -17.00
CA PHE A 199 26.05 15.05 -15.66
C PHE A 199 25.56 13.59 -15.58
N GLU A 200 26.45 12.70 -15.15
CA GLU A 200 26.05 11.35 -14.80
C GLU A 200 25.74 11.27 -13.31
N ILE A 201 24.51 10.91 -12.97
CA ILE A 201 24.18 10.64 -11.58
C ILE A 201 24.86 9.36 -11.12
N ARG A 202 25.61 9.45 -10.03
CA ARG A 202 26.29 8.31 -9.41
C ARG A 202 25.51 7.71 -8.27
N HIS A 203 24.84 8.56 -7.51
CA HIS A 203 24.08 8.11 -6.36
C HIS A 203 23.01 9.12 -5.97
N GLN A 204 21.95 8.64 -5.38
CA GLN A 204 20.86 9.44 -4.84
C GLN A 204 20.46 8.92 -3.47
N GLN A 205 20.17 9.81 -2.53
CA GLN A 205 19.70 9.50 -1.20
C GLN A 205 18.49 10.37 -0.87
N VAL A 206 17.50 9.77 -0.17
CA VAL A 206 16.31 10.50 0.33
C VAL A 206 16.33 10.54 1.85
N TYR A 207 15.95 11.68 2.41
CA TYR A 207 15.87 11.92 3.85
C TYR A 207 14.49 12.46 4.21
N SER A 208 13.94 11.99 5.34
CA SER A 208 12.77 12.60 5.96
C SER A 208 13.21 13.90 6.69
N GLY A 209 12.73 15.04 6.20
CA GLY A 209 13.17 16.35 6.65
C GLY A 209 14.55 16.73 6.11
N LEU A 210 15.21 17.68 6.78
CA LEU A 210 16.54 18.17 6.42
C LEU A 210 17.59 17.44 7.24
N PRO A 211 18.55 16.69 6.60
CA PRO A 211 19.62 16.01 7.32
C PRO A 211 20.64 17.03 7.85
N SER A 212 21.17 16.81 9.04
CA SER A 212 22.30 17.58 9.58
C SER A 212 23.63 17.18 8.98
N THR A 213 23.77 15.89 8.63
CA THR A 213 25.00 15.32 8.06
C THR A 213 24.65 14.36 6.92
N ILE A 214 25.29 14.53 5.79
CA ILE A 214 25.20 13.62 4.63
C ILE A 214 26.47 12.78 4.59
N ARG A 215 26.31 11.44 4.46
CA ARG A 215 27.43 10.49 4.31
C ARG A 215 27.22 9.61 3.10
N TYR A 216 28.26 9.47 2.31
CA TYR A 216 28.28 8.59 1.15
C TYR A 216 29.65 8.01 0.92
N ASP A 217 29.76 6.68 0.83
CA ASP A 217 30.96 5.94 0.49
C ASP A 217 30.91 5.60 -1.01
N HIS A 218 31.60 6.38 -1.81
CA HIS A 218 31.60 6.22 -3.26
C HIS A 218 32.60 5.15 -3.70
N LEU A 219 32.12 4.12 -4.42
CA LEU A 219 32.95 3.08 -5.03
C LEU A 219 33.67 3.63 -6.26
N GLY A 220 34.61 4.53 -6.05
CA GLY A 220 35.42 5.18 -7.03
C GLY A 220 36.65 5.83 -6.37
N ILE A 221 37.73 6.03 -7.13
CA ILE A 221 38.95 6.65 -6.62
C ILE A 221 38.73 8.10 -6.22
N TYR A 222 37.86 8.78 -6.96
CA TYR A 222 37.50 10.19 -6.72
C TYR A 222 36.04 10.33 -6.40
N ALA A 223 35.74 11.20 -5.45
CA ALA A 223 34.39 11.58 -5.12
C ALA A 223 33.72 12.31 -6.31
N PRO A 224 32.39 12.18 -6.50
CA PRO A 224 31.62 12.98 -7.45
C PRO A 224 31.92 14.47 -7.33
N GLY A 225 32.03 15.19 -8.44
CA GLY A 225 32.43 16.59 -8.49
C GLY A 225 31.32 17.56 -8.02
N LEU A 226 30.06 17.15 -8.04
CA LEU A 226 28.90 17.97 -7.69
C LEU A 226 27.94 17.23 -6.77
N ALA A 227 27.45 17.88 -5.74
CA ALA A 227 26.31 17.45 -4.97
C ALA A 227 25.16 18.49 -5.06
N LEU A 228 24.01 18.03 -5.53
CA LEU A 228 22.77 18.78 -5.62
C LEU A 228 21.81 18.32 -4.54
N MET A 229 21.13 19.25 -3.90
CA MET A 229 20.09 18.97 -2.92
C MET A 229 18.77 19.55 -3.41
N LYS A 230 17.71 18.71 -3.41
CA LYS A 230 16.33 19.14 -3.64
C LYS A 230 15.58 19.07 -2.31
N THR A 231 14.87 20.11 -1.95
CA THR A 231 14.03 20.12 -0.74
C THR A 231 12.57 20.22 -1.11
N TYR A 232 11.76 19.37 -0.49
CA TYR A 232 10.32 19.30 -0.66
C TYR A 232 9.63 19.85 0.59
N GLY A 233 8.82 20.90 0.42
CA GLY A 233 8.04 21.54 1.48
C GLY A 233 6.55 21.18 1.39
N GLN A 234 5.69 22.18 1.58
CA GLN A 234 4.24 22.03 1.39
C GLN A 234 3.83 22.06 -0.09
N SER A 235 4.65 22.65 -0.95
CA SER A 235 4.42 22.63 -2.40
C SER A 235 5.00 21.35 -3.02
N HIS A 236 4.36 20.88 -4.11
CA HIS A 236 4.85 19.73 -4.86
C HIS A 236 6.12 20.03 -5.68
N ILE A 237 6.46 21.30 -5.81
CA ILE A 237 7.63 21.77 -6.57
C ILE A 237 8.83 21.85 -5.61
N PRO A 238 9.95 21.14 -5.91
CA PRO A 238 11.14 21.18 -5.08
C PRO A 238 11.91 22.49 -5.25
N SER A 239 12.59 22.92 -4.18
CA SER A 239 13.61 23.95 -4.25
C SER A 239 14.98 23.31 -4.43
N TYR A 240 15.82 23.87 -5.28
CA TYR A 240 17.13 23.35 -5.65
C TYR A 240 18.24 24.08 -4.96
N TYR A 241 19.27 23.32 -4.50
CA TYR A 241 20.43 23.84 -3.83
C TYR A 241 21.70 23.13 -4.31
N VAL A 242 22.76 23.86 -4.57
CA VAL A 242 24.09 23.28 -4.74
C VAL A 242 24.74 23.15 -3.38
N VAL A 243 25.11 21.93 -3.00
CA VAL A 243 25.76 21.64 -1.71
C VAL A 243 27.27 21.84 -1.85
N TYR A 244 27.88 21.32 -2.90
CA TYR A 244 29.24 21.62 -3.29
C TYR A 244 29.43 21.40 -4.80
N SER A 245 30.39 22.14 -5.35
CA SER A 245 30.99 21.90 -6.68
C SER A 245 32.49 21.94 -6.51
N LEU A 246 33.17 20.81 -6.56
CA LEU A 246 34.60 20.67 -6.25
C LEU A 246 35.33 19.86 -7.36
N PRO A 247 36.63 20.15 -7.61
CA PRO A 247 37.43 19.30 -8.47
C PRO A 247 37.60 17.90 -7.86
N LYS A 248 38.05 16.94 -8.66
CA LYS A 248 38.27 15.55 -8.25
C LYS A 248 39.08 15.43 -6.97
N ARG A 249 38.51 14.82 -5.93
CA ARG A 249 39.14 14.58 -4.62
C ARG A 249 38.83 13.17 -4.14
N THR A 250 39.78 12.57 -3.40
CA THR A 250 39.57 11.23 -2.80
C THR A 250 38.74 11.26 -1.52
N ARG A 251 38.72 12.41 -0.82
CA ARG A 251 37.93 12.63 0.39
C ARG A 251 37.31 14.01 0.37
N ILE A 252 36.04 14.10 0.74
CA ILE A 252 35.31 15.34 0.96
C ILE A 252 34.81 15.33 2.41
N ASN A 253 35.34 16.24 3.22
CA ASN A 253 34.85 16.46 4.58
C ASN A 253 34.72 17.99 4.75
N ILE A 254 33.49 18.48 4.60
CA ILE A 254 33.21 19.91 4.56
C ILE A 254 31.99 20.25 5.41
N THR A 255 31.97 21.46 5.95
CA THR A 255 30.75 22.12 6.42
C THR A 255 30.25 22.98 5.27
N SER A 256 29.03 22.72 4.81
CA SER A 256 28.42 23.41 3.68
C SER A 256 27.20 24.23 4.10
N SER A 257 27.14 25.46 3.60
CA SER A 257 25.90 26.25 3.54
C SER A 257 25.37 26.15 2.12
N PRO A 258 24.35 25.31 1.85
CA PRO A 258 23.86 25.07 0.50
C PRO A 258 23.37 26.36 -0.16
N ILE A 259 23.74 26.55 -1.41
CA ILE A 259 23.42 27.74 -2.18
C ILE A 259 22.12 27.50 -2.95
N HIS A 260 21.12 28.36 -2.73
CA HIS A 260 19.82 28.27 -3.42
C HIS A 260 19.98 28.58 -4.91
N CYS A 261 19.42 27.73 -5.76
CA CYS A 261 19.35 27.90 -7.21
C CYS A 261 17.92 28.31 -7.61
N PRO A 262 17.64 29.58 -7.85
CA PRO A 262 16.30 30.01 -8.22
C PRO A 262 15.91 29.54 -9.64
N HIS A 263 14.61 29.44 -9.89
CA HIS A 263 14.12 29.14 -11.23
C HIS A 263 14.32 30.37 -12.14
N VAL A 264 14.72 30.13 -13.37
CA VAL A 264 15.06 31.18 -14.36
C VAL A 264 13.94 32.19 -14.59
N SER A 265 12.67 31.79 -14.45
CA SER A 265 11.53 32.70 -14.59
C SER A 265 11.47 33.80 -13.53
N SER A 266 12.10 33.59 -12.37
CA SER A 266 12.19 34.62 -11.33
C SER A 266 13.31 35.63 -11.55
N LEU A 267 14.23 35.31 -12.46
CA LEU A 267 15.42 36.13 -12.75
C LEU A 267 15.28 36.95 -14.04
N LEU A 268 14.48 36.46 -15.01
CA LEU A 268 14.24 37.16 -16.27
C LEU A 268 13.01 38.04 -16.15
N LEU A 269 13.17 39.34 -16.37
CA LEU A 269 12.06 40.29 -16.53
C LEU A 269 11.32 40.01 -17.85
N GLU A 270 9.99 39.92 -17.79
CA GLU A 270 9.01 39.51 -18.82
C GLU A 270 9.09 40.26 -20.20
N LYS A 271 9.98 41.22 -20.35
CA LYS A 271 9.96 42.16 -21.49
C LYS A 271 10.48 41.62 -22.84
N ASP A 272 11.16 40.47 -22.87
CA ASP A 272 11.81 39.97 -24.09
C ASP A 272 11.35 38.59 -24.50
N THR A 273 10.17 38.52 -25.11
CA THR A 273 9.57 37.25 -25.61
C THR A 273 10.14 36.75 -26.95
N LEU A 274 11.02 37.53 -27.60
CA LEU A 274 11.52 37.25 -28.96
C LEU A 274 12.71 36.29 -29.05
N VAL A 275 13.45 36.11 -27.95
CA VAL A 275 14.63 35.22 -27.91
C VAL A 275 14.44 34.15 -26.86
N PRO A 276 14.64 32.85 -27.19
CA PRO A 276 14.59 31.78 -26.21
C PRO A 276 15.49 32.07 -25.02
N SER A 277 15.00 31.85 -23.79
CA SER A 277 15.69 32.19 -22.53
C SER A 277 17.08 31.58 -22.41
N VAL A 278 17.31 30.39 -23.02
CA VAL A 278 18.60 29.69 -23.02
C VAL A 278 19.75 30.55 -23.59
N PHE A 279 19.47 31.36 -24.58
CA PHE A 279 20.49 32.27 -25.19
C PHE A 279 20.91 33.41 -24.24
N LYS A 280 20.15 33.69 -23.19
CA LYS A 280 20.42 34.75 -22.21
C LYS A 280 21.07 34.22 -20.91
N TYR A 281 21.29 32.92 -20.78
CA TYR A 281 21.83 32.34 -19.54
C TYR A 281 23.23 32.86 -19.18
N HIS A 282 24.07 33.15 -20.16
CA HIS A 282 25.39 33.77 -19.92
C HIS A 282 25.28 35.21 -19.35
N GLU A 283 24.24 35.94 -19.70
CA GLU A 283 23.98 37.28 -19.18
C GLU A 283 23.54 37.27 -17.73
N LEU A 284 22.78 36.21 -17.32
CA LEU A 284 22.34 36.07 -15.95
C LEU A 284 23.54 35.93 -15.01
N CYS A 285 24.54 35.11 -15.36
CA CYS A 285 25.76 34.96 -14.55
C CYS A 285 26.62 36.22 -14.54
N ARG A 286 26.56 37.02 -15.64
CA ARG A 286 27.34 38.25 -15.75
C ARG A 286 26.74 39.43 -14.98
N ASN A 287 25.39 39.54 -15.04
CA ASN A 287 24.68 40.70 -14.46
C ASN A 287 24.31 40.51 -12.98
N HIS A 288 24.36 39.30 -12.47
CA HIS A 288 24.00 38.95 -11.10
C HIS A 288 25.14 38.17 -10.45
N SER A 289 26.14 38.86 -9.94
CA SER A 289 27.31 38.27 -9.25
C SER A 289 26.91 37.46 -7.99
N ASP A 290 25.70 37.66 -7.50
CA ASP A 290 25.20 37.05 -6.27
C ASP A 290 24.67 35.61 -6.49
N TYR A 291 24.39 35.20 -7.74
CA TYR A 291 23.88 33.87 -8.05
C TYR A 291 24.97 32.97 -8.59
N THR A 292 25.25 31.91 -7.85
CA THR A 292 26.20 30.86 -8.29
C THR A 292 25.53 29.76 -9.11
N CYS A 293 24.20 29.64 -9.09
CA CYS A 293 23.42 28.68 -9.85
C CYS A 293 21.98 29.14 -10.10
N PHE A 294 21.36 28.59 -11.12
CA PHE A 294 19.93 28.71 -11.42
C PHE A 294 19.45 27.51 -12.22
N HIS A 295 18.15 27.29 -12.33
CA HIS A 295 17.61 26.17 -13.08
C HIS A 295 16.39 26.55 -13.89
N ASP A 296 16.10 25.79 -14.94
CA ASP A 296 14.84 25.72 -15.63
C ASP A 296 14.28 24.29 -15.62
N ASN A 297 13.26 23.99 -16.44
CA ASN A 297 12.65 22.65 -16.51
C ASN A 297 13.56 21.60 -17.18
N VAL A 298 14.65 22.00 -17.83
CA VAL A 298 15.53 21.15 -18.63
C VAL A 298 16.97 21.22 -18.14
N TYR A 299 17.43 22.39 -17.74
CA TYR A 299 18.83 22.65 -17.41
C TYR A 299 19.01 23.12 -15.97
N LEU A 300 20.08 22.62 -15.34
CA LEU A 300 20.69 23.23 -14.16
C LEU A 300 21.96 23.92 -14.59
N CYS A 301 22.06 25.20 -14.32
CA CYS A 301 23.20 26.04 -14.72
C CYS A 301 24.01 26.50 -13.49
N ILE A 302 25.33 26.43 -13.61
CA ILE A 302 26.28 26.87 -12.60
C ILE A 302 27.11 28.00 -13.20
N CYS A 303 27.17 29.15 -12.50
CA CYS A 303 27.98 30.29 -12.88
C CYS A 303 29.44 30.05 -12.46
N ARG A 304 30.39 30.19 -13.38
CA ARG A 304 31.81 30.24 -13.05
C ARG A 304 32.20 31.65 -12.59
N GLY A 305 33.03 31.70 -11.52
CA GLY A 305 33.39 32.97 -10.90
C GLY A 305 34.17 33.93 -11.82
N GLU A 306 34.55 35.07 -11.28
CA GLU A 306 34.96 36.32 -11.94
C GLU A 306 36.01 36.25 -13.07
N LEU A 307 36.83 35.20 -13.18
CA LEU A 307 37.88 35.08 -14.19
C LEU A 307 37.36 34.60 -15.57
N ASP A 308 36.27 33.84 -15.62
CA ASP A 308 35.80 33.22 -16.87
C ASP A 308 34.36 33.65 -17.30
N SER A 309 33.64 34.44 -16.52
CA SER A 309 32.24 34.95 -16.77
C SER A 309 31.33 34.01 -17.57
N GLY A 310 31.60 32.70 -17.52
CA GLY A 310 30.90 31.66 -18.23
C GLY A 310 29.81 30.99 -17.40
N VAL A 311 28.81 30.43 -18.09
CA VAL A 311 27.79 29.55 -17.50
C VAL A 311 27.99 28.14 -18.02
N GLU A 312 27.98 27.17 -17.13
CA GLU A 312 27.89 25.75 -17.49
C GLU A 312 26.52 25.23 -17.18
N CYS A 313 25.78 24.83 -18.21
CA CYS A 313 24.45 24.27 -18.10
C CYS A 313 24.46 22.78 -18.43
N PHE A 314 23.83 22.00 -17.58
CA PHE A 314 23.78 20.54 -17.66
C PHE A 314 22.33 20.10 -17.77
N LEU A 315 22.06 19.10 -18.61
CA LEU A 315 20.76 18.45 -18.67
C LEU A 315 20.39 17.88 -17.30
N HIS A 316 19.24 18.26 -16.80
CA HIS A 316 18.74 17.85 -15.51
C HIS A 316 17.39 17.15 -15.67
N ASP A 317 17.32 15.90 -15.28
CA ASP A 317 16.07 15.15 -15.22
C ASP A 317 15.30 15.51 -13.95
N THR A 318 14.25 16.30 -14.09
CA THR A 318 13.40 16.73 -12.97
C THR A 318 12.54 15.60 -12.40
N GLN A 319 12.39 14.51 -13.15
CA GLN A 319 11.52 13.37 -12.76
C GLN A 319 12.31 12.19 -12.18
N LEU A 320 13.62 12.25 -12.14
CA LEU A 320 14.50 11.15 -11.72
C LEU A 320 14.19 10.64 -10.31
N ASP A 321 13.78 11.52 -9.42
CA ASP A 321 13.43 11.24 -8.04
C ASP A 321 11.91 11.03 -7.81
N GLN A 322 11.12 10.88 -8.88
CA GLN A 322 9.70 10.56 -8.78
C GLN A 322 9.45 9.05 -8.85
N CYS A 323 8.39 8.60 -8.20
CA CYS A 323 7.89 7.22 -8.23
C CYS A 323 6.37 7.20 -8.12
N ASP A 324 5.76 6.02 -8.20
CA ASP A 324 4.30 5.83 -8.21
C ASP A 324 3.81 4.89 -7.09
N ARG A 325 4.56 4.79 -5.99
CA ARG A 325 4.28 3.83 -4.92
C ARG A 325 3.42 4.37 -3.77
N CYS A 326 3.19 5.69 -3.73
CA CYS A 326 2.41 6.32 -2.68
C CYS A 326 0.92 6.31 -3.01
N LEU A 327 0.08 6.05 -2.01
CA LEU A 327 -1.37 6.01 -2.13
C LEU A 327 -2.00 7.38 -1.87
N SER A 328 -3.28 7.49 -2.15
CA SER A 328 -4.13 8.63 -1.74
C SER A 328 -3.59 10.01 -2.18
N GLY A 329 -2.96 10.07 -3.36
CA GLY A 329 -2.40 11.31 -3.89
C GLY A 329 -1.16 11.80 -3.12
N GLY A 330 -0.48 10.93 -2.37
CA GLY A 330 0.81 11.23 -1.77
C GLY A 330 1.89 11.37 -2.83
N GLN A 331 2.80 12.33 -2.64
CA GLN A 331 3.95 12.52 -3.53
C GLN A 331 5.02 11.48 -3.20
N CYS A 332 5.38 10.66 -4.20
CA CYS A 332 6.42 9.66 -4.07
C CYS A 332 7.78 10.23 -4.45
N ILE A 333 8.75 10.12 -3.55
CA ILE A 333 10.12 10.57 -3.75
C ILE A 333 11.04 9.36 -3.65
N ARG A 334 11.74 9.06 -4.73
CA ARG A 334 12.65 7.93 -4.84
C ARG A 334 14.00 8.24 -4.18
N GLY A 335 14.53 7.29 -3.44
CA GLY A 335 15.88 7.32 -2.89
C GLY A 335 16.92 6.70 -3.85
N ASP A 336 17.61 5.65 -3.43
CA ASP A 336 18.62 4.97 -4.24
C ASP A 336 18.02 4.42 -5.54
N LEU A 337 18.60 4.83 -6.67
CA LEU A 337 18.15 4.44 -8.01
C LEU A 337 18.24 2.92 -8.26
N ASN A 338 19.18 2.24 -7.56
CA ASN A 338 19.37 0.80 -7.65
C ASN A 338 18.47 -0.01 -6.71
N ARG A 339 17.78 0.66 -5.77
CA ARG A 339 16.88 0.03 -4.80
C ARG A 339 15.45 0.51 -5.00
N PRO A 340 14.60 -0.29 -5.63
CA PRO A 340 13.22 0.11 -5.88
C PRO A 340 12.38 0.28 -4.60
N ASP A 341 12.84 -0.26 -3.47
CA ASP A 341 12.15 -0.16 -2.18
C ASP A 341 12.65 1.01 -1.32
N ASP A 342 13.61 1.78 -1.82
CA ASP A 342 14.10 3.00 -1.16
C ASP A 342 13.34 4.22 -1.70
N PHE A 343 12.28 4.60 -1.01
CA PHE A 343 11.45 5.75 -1.35
C PHE A 343 10.81 6.34 -0.09
N LEU A 344 10.38 7.59 -0.20
CA LEU A 344 9.66 8.33 0.84
C LEU A 344 8.35 8.87 0.28
N CYS A 345 7.25 8.69 0.99
CA CYS A 345 5.97 9.28 0.65
C CYS A 345 5.70 10.54 1.45
N LEU A 346 5.46 11.64 0.75
CA LEU A 346 4.90 12.86 1.34
C LEU A 346 3.38 12.79 1.24
N CYS A 347 2.76 12.39 2.32
CA CYS A 347 1.31 12.21 2.35
C CYS A 347 0.58 13.56 2.26
N SER A 348 -0.53 13.55 1.54
CA SER A 348 -1.49 14.65 1.53
C SER A 348 -2.09 14.85 2.92
N SER A 349 -2.72 15.99 3.16
CA SER A 349 -3.35 16.29 4.45
C SER A 349 -4.33 15.18 4.86
N CYS A 350 -4.29 14.82 6.13
CA CYS A 350 -5.11 13.75 6.71
C CYS A 350 -4.85 12.32 6.21
N TYR A 351 -3.65 12.08 5.66
CA TYR A 351 -3.15 10.73 5.40
C TYR A 351 -1.82 10.51 6.09
N GLU A 352 -1.56 9.28 6.51
CA GLU A 352 -0.36 8.87 7.24
C GLU A 352 0.06 7.45 6.83
N GLY A 353 1.27 7.08 7.22
CA GLY A 353 1.85 5.76 6.96
C GLY A 353 3.00 5.82 5.97
N THR A 354 3.63 4.67 5.74
CA THR A 354 4.82 4.56 4.89
C THR A 354 4.53 4.81 3.40
N VAL A 355 3.30 4.50 2.99
CA VAL A 355 2.79 4.70 1.62
C VAL A 355 1.48 5.51 1.61
N CYS A 356 1.23 6.30 2.66
CA CYS A 356 0.01 7.11 2.84
C CYS A 356 -1.27 6.26 2.88
N GLU A 357 -1.17 5.08 3.49
CA GLU A 357 -2.24 4.08 3.54
C GLU A 357 -3.32 4.35 4.59
N PHE A 358 -3.03 5.17 5.60
CA PHE A 358 -3.97 5.43 6.68
C PHE A 358 -4.73 6.73 6.46
N ASN A 359 -6.04 6.59 6.34
CA ASN A 359 -6.94 7.72 6.19
C ASN A 359 -7.36 8.22 7.58
N LEU A 360 -6.90 9.40 7.97
CA LEU A 360 -7.19 10.07 9.25
C LEU A 360 -8.37 11.06 9.14
N ASN A 361 -9.09 11.09 8.02
CA ASN A 361 -10.29 11.91 7.89
C ASN A 361 -11.39 11.43 8.86
N PRO A 362 -12.35 12.29 9.23
CA PRO A 362 -13.53 11.85 9.98
C PRO A 362 -14.17 10.64 9.29
N PHE A 363 -14.41 9.57 10.07
CA PHE A 363 -14.93 8.28 9.57
C PHE A 363 -14.04 7.55 8.53
N GLY A 364 -12.78 7.98 8.31
CA GLY A 364 -11.85 7.34 7.40
C GLY A 364 -11.10 6.15 8.01
N PHE A 365 -11.23 5.93 9.32
CA PHE A 365 -10.53 4.87 10.03
C PHE A 365 -11.09 3.50 9.67
N THR A 366 -10.26 2.62 9.12
CA THR A 366 -10.60 1.21 8.90
C THR A 366 -10.22 0.37 10.12
N LEU A 367 -10.86 -0.79 10.33
CA LEU A 367 -10.49 -1.72 11.40
C LEU A 367 -9.04 -2.17 11.25
N ASP A 368 -8.57 -2.38 10.02
CA ASP A 368 -7.18 -2.73 9.73
C ASP A 368 -6.22 -1.62 10.21
N SER A 369 -6.53 -0.34 9.92
CA SER A 369 -5.70 0.79 10.34
C SER A 369 -5.64 0.97 11.86
N LEU A 370 -6.73 0.67 12.56
CA LEU A 370 -6.79 0.78 14.01
C LEU A 370 -6.05 -0.36 14.72
N LEU A 371 -5.96 -1.55 14.09
CA LEU A 371 -5.33 -2.74 14.67
C LEU A 371 -3.90 -3.00 14.15
N VAL A 372 -3.40 -2.17 13.23
CA VAL A 372 -2.02 -2.29 12.74
C VAL A 372 -1.01 -2.06 13.85
N GLY A 373 0.09 -2.82 13.83
CA GLY A 373 1.18 -2.69 14.82
C GLY A 373 0.90 -3.32 16.19
N TYR A 374 -0.32 -3.72 16.49
CA TYR A 374 -0.60 -4.44 17.74
C TYR A 374 -0.13 -5.90 17.69
N SER A 375 0.27 -6.41 18.87
CA SER A 375 0.62 -7.82 19.05
C SER A 375 -0.58 -8.74 18.75
N THR A 376 -0.30 -9.97 18.34
CA THR A 376 -1.33 -10.99 18.08
C THR A 376 -2.25 -11.20 19.29
N LYS A 377 -1.72 -11.09 20.52
CA LYS A 377 -2.52 -11.21 21.76
C LYS A 377 -3.63 -10.17 21.83
N VAL A 378 -3.33 -8.90 21.49
CA VAL A 378 -4.34 -7.81 21.49
C VAL A 378 -5.38 -8.04 20.39
N LYS A 379 -4.98 -8.46 19.20
CA LYS A 379 -5.91 -8.80 18.11
C LYS A 379 -6.86 -9.93 18.49
N VAL A 380 -6.34 -10.97 19.14
CA VAL A 380 -7.15 -12.10 19.64
C VAL A 380 -8.16 -11.63 20.70
N ILE A 381 -7.80 -10.73 21.62
CA ILE A 381 -8.73 -10.18 22.60
C ILE A 381 -9.91 -9.48 21.91
N TYR A 382 -9.64 -8.61 20.91
CA TYR A 382 -10.70 -7.95 20.16
C TYR A 382 -11.54 -8.92 19.32
N MET A 383 -10.94 -9.97 18.77
CA MET A 383 -11.67 -11.03 18.07
C MET A 383 -12.60 -11.80 19.02
N ILE A 384 -12.15 -12.14 20.23
CA ILE A 384 -13.00 -12.78 21.27
C ILE A 384 -14.16 -11.84 21.64
N LEU A 385 -13.89 -10.55 21.81
CA LEU A 385 -14.92 -9.56 22.08
C LEU A 385 -15.94 -9.49 20.94
N ALA A 386 -15.51 -9.49 19.70
CA ALA A 386 -16.38 -9.53 18.53
C ALA A 386 -17.19 -10.83 18.46
N LEU A 387 -16.62 -11.96 18.85
CA LEU A 387 -17.35 -13.24 18.96
C LEU A 387 -18.46 -13.18 20.04
N LEU A 388 -18.18 -12.60 21.20
CA LEU A 388 -19.17 -12.40 22.26
C LEU A 388 -20.32 -11.50 21.79
N ILE A 389 -19.98 -10.39 21.12
CA ILE A 389 -20.95 -9.47 20.49
C ILE A 389 -21.81 -10.22 19.49
N PHE A 390 -21.20 -11.01 18.62
CA PHE A 390 -21.92 -11.83 17.63
C PHE A 390 -22.88 -12.82 18.30
N MET A 391 -22.44 -13.54 19.34
CA MET A 391 -23.27 -14.55 20.04
C MET A 391 -24.47 -13.90 20.73
N ILE A 392 -24.25 -12.78 21.45
CA ILE A 392 -25.33 -12.02 22.10
C ILE A 392 -26.30 -11.48 21.05
N GLY A 393 -25.76 -10.88 19.98
CA GLY A 393 -26.54 -10.36 18.88
C GLY A 393 -27.32 -11.46 18.16
N PHE A 394 -26.72 -12.63 17.93
CA PHE A 394 -27.39 -13.77 17.32
C PHE A 394 -28.62 -14.19 18.11
N PHE A 395 -28.50 -14.35 19.44
CA PHE A 395 -29.62 -14.71 20.28
C PHE A 395 -30.74 -13.65 20.24
N ASN A 396 -30.39 -12.36 20.36
CA ASN A 396 -31.39 -11.27 20.30
C ASN A 396 -32.09 -11.19 18.92
N ASN A 397 -31.28 -11.25 17.85
CA ASN A 397 -31.82 -11.17 16.49
C ASN A 397 -32.65 -12.42 16.14
N PHE A 398 -32.27 -13.60 16.61
CA PHE A 398 -33.06 -14.82 16.45
C PHE A 398 -34.43 -14.70 17.15
N CYS A 399 -34.47 -14.22 18.39
CA CYS A 399 -35.73 -13.98 19.10
C CYS A 399 -36.61 -12.92 18.38
N SER A 400 -36.01 -11.88 17.84
CA SER A 400 -36.69 -10.87 17.03
C SER A 400 -37.23 -11.47 15.73
N PHE A 401 -36.42 -12.26 15.03
CA PHE A 401 -36.79 -12.88 13.76
C PHE A 401 -38.03 -13.80 13.92
N ILE A 402 -38.00 -14.71 14.90
CA ILE A 402 -39.14 -15.61 15.13
C ILE A 402 -40.42 -14.84 15.52
N THR A 403 -40.29 -13.69 16.18
CA THR A 403 -41.40 -12.83 16.51
C THR A 403 -42.00 -12.13 15.28
N PHE A 404 -41.14 -11.45 14.48
CA PHE A 404 -41.62 -10.69 13.31
C PHE A 404 -42.03 -11.59 12.13
N LYS A 405 -41.55 -12.85 12.08
CA LYS A 405 -41.99 -13.83 11.08
C LYS A 405 -43.45 -14.26 11.26
N ARG A 406 -44.06 -14.06 12.43
CA ARG A 406 -45.46 -14.44 12.70
C ARG A 406 -46.44 -13.63 11.85
N ALA A 407 -47.65 -14.20 11.65
CA ALA A 407 -48.67 -13.63 10.76
C ALA A 407 -49.17 -12.25 11.23
N VAL A 408 -49.29 -12.02 12.55
CA VAL A 408 -49.82 -10.76 13.09
C VAL A 408 -48.87 -9.58 12.85
N PRO A 409 -47.56 -9.62 13.22
CA PRO A 409 -46.64 -8.56 12.90
C PRO A 409 -46.54 -8.25 11.40
N ARG A 410 -46.60 -9.26 10.54
CA ARG A 410 -46.47 -9.11 9.07
C ARG A 410 -47.68 -8.41 8.41
N LYS A 411 -48.80 -8.32 9.09
CA LYS A 411 -49.96 -7.53 8.61
C LYS A 411 -49.67 -6.02 8.65
N PHE A 412 -48.69 -5.60 9.45
CA PHE A 412 -48.31 -4.20 9.58
C PHE A 412 -47.02 -3.91 8.84
N PRO A 413 -46.91 -2.78 8.11
CA PRO A 413 -45.67 -2.40 7.39
C PRO A 413 -44.42 -2.37 8.28
N VAL A 414 -44.56 -1.84 9.50
CA VAL A 414 -43.48 -1.75 10.49
C VAL A 414 -42.91 -3.12 10.84
N GLY A 415 -43.77 -4.15 10.96
CA GLY A 415 -43.32 -5.53 11.22
C GLY A 415 -42.46 -6.10 10.11
N ASN A 416 -42.72 -5.78 8.84
CA ASN A 416 -41.90 -6.21 7.69
C ASN A 416 -40.57 -5.46 7.64
N TYR A 417 -40.55 -4.14 7.91
CA TYR A 417 -39.31 -3.39 8.03
C TYR A 417 -38.43 -3.95 9.14
N LEU A 418 -38.99 -4.24 10.33
CA LEU A 418 -38.21 -4.78 11.45
C LEU A 418 -37.72 -6.21 11.20
N LEU A 419 -38.50 -7.02 10.46
CA LEU A 419 -38.05 -8.36 10.02
C LEU A 419 -36.79 -8.24 9.15
N LEU A 420 -36.82 -7.35 8.16
CA LEU A 420 -35.68 -7.13 7.28
C LEU A 420 -34.50 -6.56 8.06
N VAL A 421 -34.70 -5.55 8.91
CA VAL A 421 -33.65 -4.98 9.78
C VAL A 421 -32.99 -6.06 10.62
N THR A 422 -33.79 -6.99 11.17
CA THR A 422 -33.24 -8.11 11.97
C THR A 422 -32.34 -9.03 11.16
N CYS A 423 -32.70 -9.32 9.91
CA CYS A 423 -31.81 -10.10 9.01
C CYS A 423 -30.54 -9.32 8.67
N LEU A 424 -30.65 -8.03 8.36
CA LEU A 424 -29.50 -7.18 8.04
C LEU A 424 -28.57 -7.04 9.25
N ASN A 425 -29.12 -6.84 10.47
CA ASN A 425 -28.33 -6.79 11.70
C ASN A 425 -27.50 -8.04 11.90
N GLN A 426 -28.09 -9.22 11.68
CA GLN A 426 -27.35 -10.48 11.85
C GLN A 426 -26.24 -10.66 10.80
N THR A 427 -26.51 -10.25 9.56
CA THR A 427 -25.50 -10.29 8.49
C THR A 427 -24.37 -9.30 8.76
N ASP A 428 -24.70 -8.10 9.26
CA ASP A 428 -23.73 -7.07 9.64
C ASP A 428 -22.78 -7.55 10.75
N LEU A 429 -23.32 -8.14 11.82
CA LEU A 429 -22.54 -8.73 12.90
C LEU A 429 -21.68 -9.90 12.44
N PHE A 430 -22.15 -10.69 11.46
CA PHE A 430 -21.35 -11.74 10.85
C PHE A 430 -20.17 -11.16 10.05
N CYS A 431 -20.39 -10.12 9.26
CA CYS A 431 -19.33 -9.43 8.54
C CYS A 431 -18.30 -8.82 9.49
N LEU A 432 -18.76 -8.23 10.60
CA LEU A 432 -17.89 -7.70 11.65
C LEU A 432 -16.97 -8.77 12.24
N LEU A 433 -17.53 -9.91 12.67
CA LEU A 433 -16.77 -11.03 13.23
C LEU A 433 -15.76 -11.56 12.20
N PHE A 434 -16.21 -11.75 10.96
CA PHE A 434 -15.35 -12.24 9.89
C PHE A 434 -14.18 -11.31 9.63
N LYS A 435 -14.42 -9.99 9.67
CA LYS A 435 -13.35 -8.99 9.51
C LYS A 435 -12.30 -9.08 10.64
N PHE A 436 -12.71 -9.26 11.89
CA PHE A 436 -11.76 -9.49 12.99
C PHE A 436 -10.96 -10.79 12.84
N ILE A 437 -11.58 -11.85 12.31
CA ILE A 437 -10.90 -13.12 11.99
C ILE A 437 -9.84 -12.88 10.91
N GLU A 438 -10.20 -12.22 9.81
CA GLU A 438 -9.26 -11.88 8.72
C GLU A 438 -8.04 -11.11 9.23
N ILE A 439 -8.25 -10.05 10.03
CA ILE A 439 -7.17 -9.21 10.57
C ILE A 439 -6.28 -9.99 11.54
N THR A 440 -6.87 -10.88 12.35
CA THR A 440 -6.13 -11.63 13.38
C THR A 440 -5.25 -12.70 12.76
N PHE A 441 -5.77 -13.47 11.79
CA PHE A 441 -5.09 -14.59 11.16
C PHE A 441 -4.41 -14.22 9.83
N GLN A 442 -4.55 -12.98 9.38
CA GLN A 442 -3.96 -12.48 8.11
C GLN A 442 -4.34 -13.31 6.87
N ILE A 443 -5.59 -13.80 6.83
CA ILE A 443 -6.11 -14.66 5.76
C ILE A 443 -6.70 -13.81 4.60
N SER A 444 -6.72 -12.49 4.74
CA SER A 444 -7.35 -11.60 3.76
C SER A 444 -6.69 -11.65 2.39
N GLY A 445 -7.51 -11.86 1.35
CA GLY A 445 -7.15 -11.66 -0.04
C GLY A 445 -7.78 -10.38 -0.61
N LEU A 446 -7.35 -9.92 -1.78
CA LEU A 446 -7.89 -8.71 -2.41
C LEU A 446 -9.41 -8.78 -2.62
N ALA A 447 -9.93 -9.94 -3.04
CA ALA A 447 -11.37 -10.13 -3.26
C ALA A 447 -12.17 -10.03 -1.95
N SER A 448 -11.69 -10.66 -0.85
CA SER A 448 -12.36 -10.60 0.45
C SER A 448 -12.28 -9.20 1.05
N CYS A 449 -11.12 -8.53 0.96
CA CYS A 449 -10.95 -7.14 1.38
C CYS A 449 -12.00 -6.21 0.74
N LYS A 450 -12.15 -6.27 -0.59
CA LYS A 450 -13.12 -5.45 -1.33
C LYS A 450 -14.58 -5.80 -1.00
N ALA A 451 -14.92 -7.11 -1.09
CA ALA A 451 -16.29 -7.56 -0.94
C ALA A 451 -16.82 -7.36 0.49
N ILE A 452 -16.07 -7.78 1.49
CA ILE A 452 -16.55 -7.72 2.89
C ILE A 452 -16.60 -6.28 3.38
N SER A 453 -15.59 -5.45 3.07
CA SER A 453 -15.61 -4.05 3.48
C SER A 453 -16.77 -3.29 2.84
N TYR A 454 -17.04 -3.51 1.56
CA TYR A 454 -18.17 -2.92 0.85
C TYR A 454 -19.51 -3.39 1.41
N VAL A 455 -19.71 -4.72 1.53
CA VAL A 455 -20.96 -5.28 2.04
C VAL A 455 -21.24 -4.79 3.46
N PHE A 456 -20.24 -4.82 4.34
CA PHE A 456 -20.35 -4.33 5.70
C PHE A 456 -20.74 -2.85 5.76
N SER A 457 -20.09 -2.01 4.95
CA SER A 457 -20.38 -0.58 4.82
C SER A 457 -21.83 -0.31 4.38
N VAL A 458 -22.30 -1.01 3.34
CA VAL A 458 -23.67 -0.87 2.82
C VAL A 458 -24.71 -1.39 3.81
N LEU A 459 -24.45 -2.51 4.50
CA LEU A 459 -25.36 -3.07 5.50
C LEU A 459 -25.59 -2.10 6.66
N THR A 460 -24.52 -1.59 7.26
CA THR A 460 -24.61 -0.63 8.39
C THR A 460 -25.42 0.60 8.00
N ARG A 461 -25.17 1.20 6.82
CA ARG A 461 -25.94 2.37 6.34
C ARG A 461 -27.38 2.03 6.04
N SER A 462 -27.63 0.85 5.45
CA SER A 462 -28.99 0.38 5.15
C SER A 462 -29.83 0.21 6.43
N ILE A 463 -29.23 -0.29 7.49
CA ILE A 463 -29.86 -0.42 8.80
C ILE A 463 -30.29 0.97 9.33
N TYR A 464 -29.40 1.95 9.31
CA TYR A 464 -29.68 3.31 9.78
C TYR A 464 -30.83 3.97 8.98
N TRP A 465 -30.81 3.86 7.64
CA TRP A 465 -31.84 4.40 6.79
C TRP A 465 -33.20 3.71 6.97
N LEU A 466 -33.23 2.38 7.10
CA LEU A 466 -34.47 1.62 7.32
C LEU A 466 -35.11 1.94 8.67
N ILE A 467 -34.29 2.07 9.74
CA ILE A 467 -34.82 2.45 11.05
C ILE A 467 -35.33 3.89 11.02
N SER A 468 -34.65 4.80 10.36
CA SER A 468 -35.09 6.17 10.13
C SER A 468 -36.43 6.18 9.37
N TRP A 469 -36.54 5.36 8.31
CA TRP A 469 -37.77 5.23 7.56
C TRP A 469 -38.96 4.67 8.39
N VAL A 470 -38.69 3.76 9.31
CA VAL A 470 -39.72 3.27 10.26
C VAL A 470 -40.30 4.42 11.09
N THR A 471 -39.47 5.36 11.56
CA THR A 471 -39.96 6.53 12.34
C THR A 471 -40.75 7.50 11.47
N VAL A 472 -40.31 7.75 10.23
CA VAL A 472 -41.03 8.56 9.24
C VAL A 472 -42.38 7.94 8.89
N ASN A 473 -42.42 6.62 8.66
CA ASN A 473 -43.67 5.92 8.37
C ASN A 473 -44.68 6.04 9.53
N ARG A 474 -44.20 5.91 10.78
CA ARG A 474 -45.07 6.12 11.96
C ARG A 474 -45.59 7.56 12.05
N LEU A 475 -44.76 8.55 11.79
CA LEU A 475 -45.16 9.96 11.75
C LEU A 475 -46.20 10.21 10.64
N TYR A 476 -45.96 9.71 9.44
CA TYR A 476 -46.88 9.84 8.32
C TYR A 476 -48.27 9.25 8.63
N LEU A 477 -48.30 8.05 9.22
CA LEU A 477 -49.58 7.40 9.61
C LEU A 477 -50.29 8.13 10.75
N ALA A 478 -49.58 8.87 11.60
CA ALA A 478 -50.15 9.72 12.63
C ALA A 478 -50.78 11.01 12.04
N ILE A 479 -50.19 11.56 10.98
CA ILE A 479 -50.70 12.76 10.28
C ILE A 479 -51.87 12.39 9.36
N PHE A 480 -51.75 11.30 8.62
CA PHE A 480 -52.72 10.85 7.61
C PHE A 480 -53.31 9.46 7.96
N PRO A 481 -54.19 9.37 8.95
CA PRO A 481 -54.71 8.09 9.41
C PRO A 481 -55.59 7.37 8.38
N THR A 482 -56.09 8.07 7.37
CA THR A 482 -56.90 7.51 6.28
C THR A 482 -56.11 6.98 5.10
N SER A 483 -54.80 7.28 5.03
CA SER A 483 -53.95 6.82 3.93
C SER A 483 -53.87 5.31 3.88
N THR A 484 -54.16 4.72 2.70
CA THR A 484 -54.07 3.28 2.44
C THR A 484 -52.69 2.88 1.90
N PHE A 485 -51.95 3.82 1.27
CA PHE A 485 -50.69 3.54 0.57
C PHE A 485 -49.64 2.95 1.51
N LEU A 486 -49.21 3.66 2.56
CA LEU A 486 -48.17 3.21 3.48
C LEU A 486 -48.68 2.20 4.54
N LYS A 487 -49.98 1.87 4.54
CA LYS A 487 -50.56 0.79 5.38
C LYS A 487 -50.39 -0.59 4.73
N ASN A 488 -50.18 -0.66 3.43
CA ASN A 488 -50.07 -1.93 2.73
C ASN A 488 -48.68 -2.58 2.96
N PRO A 489 -48.63 -3.81 3.50
CA PRO A 489 -47.34 -4.51 3.78
C PRO A 489 -46.52 -4.83 2.53
N ARG A 490 -47.09 -4.86 1.33
CA ARG A 490 -46.35 -5.09 0.07
C ARG A 490 -45.49 -3.89 -0.28
N TYR A 491 -45.94 -2.67 -0.07
CA TYR A 491 -45.15 -1.46 -0.32
C TYR A 491 -43.97 -1.35 0.64
N SER A 492 -44.04 -1.89 1.87
CA SER A 492 -42.92 -1.87 2.80
C SER A 492 -41.70 -2.66 2.27
N ILE A 493 -41.96 -3.79 1.63
CA ILE A 493 -40.90 -4.60 1.02
C ILE A 493 -40.29 -3.84 -0.18
N ALA A 494 -41.14 -3.29 -1.06
CA ALA A 494 -40.68 -2.53 -2.23
C ALA A 494 -39.84 -1.32 -1.82
N ILE A 495 -40.26 -0.53 -0.84
CA ILE A 495 -39.49 0.62 -0.34
C ILE A 495 -38.17 0.16 0.26
N SER A 496 -38.15 -0.92 1.02
CA SER A 496 -36.88 -1.46 1.58
C SER A 496 -35.89 -1.88 0.51
N VAL A 497 -36.38 -2.54 -0.54
CA VAL A 497 -35.53 -2.95 -1.69
C VAL A 497 -34.98 -1.72 -2.42
N ILE A 498 -35.82 -0.70 -2.64
CA ILE A 498 -35.40 0.55 -3.28
C ILE A 498 -34.32 1.24 -2.46
N ILE A 499 -34.51 1.40 -1.14
CA ILE A 499 -33.49 2.01 -0.25
C ILE A 499 -32.21 1.24 -0.32
N PHE A 500 -32.24 -0.09 -0.23
CA PHE A 500 -31.06 -0.95 -0.28
C PHE A 500 -30.33 -0.85 -1.63
N THR A 501 -31.08 -0.87 -2.75
CA THR A 501 -30.50 -0.76 -4.10
C THR A 501 -29.84 0.61 -4.32
N ILE A 502 -30.49 1.70 -3.87
CA ILE A 502 -29.91 3.05 -3.97
C ILE A 502 -28.59 3.12 -3.19
N LEU A 503 -28.54 2.57 -1.98
CA LEU A 503 -27.31 2.56 -1.18
C LEU A 503 -26.20 1.70 -1.80
N LEU A 504 -26.54 0.56 -2.40
CA LEU A 504 -25.58 -0.24 -3.17
C LEU A 504 -24.95 0.58 -4.31
N LEU A 505 -25.77 1.32 -5.06
CA LEU A 505 -25.28 2.10 -6.19
C LEU A 505 -24.44 3.30 -5.77
N ILE A 506 -24.86 4.04 -4.74
CA ILE A 506 -24.14 5.22 -4.23
C ILE A 506 -22.74 4.83 -3.72
N HIS A 507 -22.59 3.65 -3.09
CA HIS A 507 -21.35 3.21 -2.49
C HIS A 507 -20.49 2.29 -3.37
N ILE A 508 -20.83 2.10 -4.65
CA ILE A 508 -20.08 1.24 -5.56
C ILE A 508 -18.61 1.65 -5.72
N HIS A 509 -18.31 2.95 -5.55
CA HIS A 509 -16.94 3.48 -5.57
C HIS A 509 -16.04 2.87 -4.49
N GLU A 510 -16.61 2.39 -3.39
CA GLU A 510 -15.83 1.74 -2.31
C GLU A 510 -15.18 0.44 -2.79
N ILE A 511 -15.85 -0.37 -3.65
CA ILE A 511 -15.26 -1.60 -4.21
C ILE A 511 -14.00 -1.29 -5.03
N ILE A 512 -14.00 -0.15 -5.73
CA ILE A 512 -12.86 0.27 -6.55
C ILE A 512 -11.72 0.75 -5.64
N SER A 513 -12.06 1.54 -4.61
CA SER A 513 -11.10 2.21 -3.74
C SER A 513 -10.43 1.29 -2.72
N TYR A 514 -11.02 0.14 -2.34
CA TYR A 514 -10.34 -0.79 -1.45
C TYR A 514 -9.20 -1.53 -2.15
N THR A 515 -8.04 -1.57 -1.53
CA THR A 515 -6.84 -2.27 -2.02
C THR A 515 -6.11 -2.99 -0.89
N MET A 516 -5.28 -3.97 -1.28
CA MET A 516 -4.41 -4.69 -0.35
C MET A 516 -2.98 -4.19 -0.49
N ILE A 517 -2.36 -3.81 0.61
CA ILE A 517 -0.95 -3.45 0.66
C ILE A 517 -0.20 -4.28 1.70
N LYS A 518 1.10 -4.44 1.47
CA LYS A 518 2.01 -5.00 2.49
C LYS A 518 2.59 -3.86 3.33
N HIS A 519 2.32 -3.88 4.60
CA HIS A 519 2.89 -2.93 5.55
C HIS A 519 4.34 -3.31 5.86
N ILE A 520 5.29 -2.47 5.41
CA ILE A 520 6.73 -2.75 5.43
C ILE A 520 7.26 -3.11 6.84
N PRO A 521 6.92 -2.36 7.92
CA PRO A 521 7.47 -2.67 9.25
C PRO A 521 7.04 -4.01 9.83
N THR A 522 5.81 -4.48 9.54
CA THR A 522 5.25 -5.70 10.13
C THR A 522 5.13 -6.86 9.15
N ASN A 523 5.45 -6.63 7.87
CA ASN A 523 5.25 -7.56 6.74
C ASN A 523 3.84 -8.18 6.69
N SER A 524 2.83 -7.46 7.23
CA SER A 524 1.44 -7.88 7.26
C SER A 524 0.67 -7.30 6.08
N SER A 525 -0.28 -8.08 5.54
CA SER A 525 -1.21 -7.59 4.52
C SER A 525 -2.33 -6.78 5.17
N LEU A 526 -2.55 -5.55 4.71
CA LEU A 526 -3.58 -4.65 5.21
C LEU A 526 -4.60 -4.32 4.12
N CYS A 527 -5.88 -4.27 4.50
CA CYS A 527 -6.97 -3.81 3.66
C CYS A 527 -7.19 -2.31 3.92
N VAL A 528 -6.84 -1.48 2.97
CA VAL A 528 -6.90 -0.01 3.08
C VAL A 528 -7.68 0.62 1.93
N THR A 529 -8.08 1.87 2.10
CA THR A 529 -8.72 2.65 1.03
C THR A 529 -7.67 3.47 0.29
N ASN A 530 -7.61 3.33 -1.03
CA ASN A 530 -6.83 4.19 -1.91
C ASN A 530 -7.78 5.06 -2.76
N PHE A 531 -7.66 6.37 -2.61
CA PHE A 531 -8.43 7.34 -3.41
C PHE A 531 -7.49 8.03 -4.39
N ASP A 532 -7.46 7.55 -5.62
CA ASP A 532 -6.56 8.05 -6.66
C ASP A 532 -6.79 9.53 -7.01
N THR A 533 -8.02 10.03 -6.79
CA THR A 533 -8.38 11.41 -7.09
C THR A 533 -8.97 12.13 -5.88
N HIS A 534 -8.68 13.41 -5.76
CA HIS A 534 -9.26 14.29 -4.71
C HIS A 534 -10.79 14.33 -4.76
N LEU A 535 -11.39 14.22 -5.94
CA LEU A 535 -12.85 14.19 -6.12
C LEU A 535 -13.49 12.98 -5.44
N VAL A 536 -12.94 11.78 -5.66
CA VAL A 536 -13.46 10.53 -5.06
C VAL A 536 -13.29 10.56 -3.55
N SER A 537 -12.15 11.05 -3.05
CA SER A 537 -11.93 11.24 -1.61
C SER A 537 -12.94 12.19 -0.98
N THR A 538 -13.20 13.32 -1.62
CA THR A 538 -14.18 14.33 -1.15
C THR A 538 -15.60 13.77 -1.21
N TYR A 539 -15.95 13.08 -2.31
CA TYR A 539 -17.26 12.41 -2.43
C TYR A 539 -17.46 11.39 -1.32
N ASN A 540 -16.47 10.53 -1.05
CA ASN A 540 -16.56 9.53 0.02
C ASN A 540 -16.76 10.17 1.41
N ARG A 541 -16.06 11.28 1.72
CA ARG A 541 -16.23 12.02 2.97
C ARG A 541 -17.63 12.57 3.13
N ILE A 542 -18.13 13.28 2.11
CA ILE A 542 -19.46 13.88 2.12
C ILE A 542 -20.54 12.79 2.20
N SER A 543 -20.43 11.74 1.39
CA SER A 543 -21.35 10.61 1.37
C SER A 543 -21.41 9.92 2.75
N THR A 544 -20.27 9.61 3.34
CA THR A 544 -20.21 8.97 4.66
C THR A 544 -20.82 9.86 5.74
N LEU A 545 -20.54 11.16 5.73
CA LEU A 545 -21.12 12.13 6.67
C LEU A 545 -22.65 12.18 6.54
N ILE A 546 -23.17 12.27 5.32
CA ILE A 546 -24.61 12.31 5.04
C ILE A 546 -25.27 11.02 5.55
N HIS A 547 -24.72 9.87 5.19
CA HIS A 547 -25.32 8.59 5.55
C HIS A 547 -25.19 8.21 7.03
N HIS A 548 -24.33 8.90 7.79
CA HIS A 548 -24.28 8.81 9.24
C HIS A 548 -25.19 9.81 9.94
N LEU A 549 -25.13 11.10 9.59
CA LEU A 549 -25.84 12.15 10.32
C LEU A 549 -27.31 12.30 9.90
N LEU A 550 -27.61 12.22 8.59
CA LEU A 550 -28.96 12.50 8.10
C LEU A 550 -30.01 11.53 8.62
N PRO A 551 -29.80 10.19 8.69
CA PRO A 551 -30.76 9.27 9.31
C PRO A 551 -31.08 9.62 10.78
N PHE A 552 -30.07 10.07 11.53
CA PHE A 552 -30.21 10.55 12.90
C PHE A 552 -31.11 11.78 13.01
N LEU A 553 -30.80 12.81 12.21
CA LEU A 553 -31.59 14.04 12.20
C LEU A 553 -33.03 13.76 11.84
N ILE A 554 -33.26 12.91 10.85
CA ILE A 554 -34.60 12.49 10.46
C ILE A 554 -35.29 11.73 11.60
N GLN A 555 -34.61 10.87 12.33
CA GLN A 555 -35.20 10.15 13.46
C GLN A 555 -35.60 11.12 14.59
N VAL A 556 -34.68 12.00 15.03
CA VAL A 556 -34.90 12.95 16.10
C VAL A 556 -36.07 13.89 15.76
N THR A 557 -36.06 14.45 14.55
CA THR A 557 -37.16 15.35 14.11
C THR A 557 -38.47 14.61 13.99
N SER A 558 -38.52 13.43 13.37
CA SER A 558 -39.72 12.62 13.19
C SER A 558 -40.33 12.21 14.55
N VAL A 559 -39.50 11.78 15.51
CA VAL A 559 -39.94 11.42 16.86
C VAL A 559 -40.49 12.64 17.61
N THR A 560 -39.80 13.78 17.53
CA THR A 560 -40.25 15.03 18.16
C THR A 560 -41.62 15.47 17.63
N PHE A 561 -41.76 15.47 16.30
CA PHE A 561 -43.07 15.79 15.68
C PHE A 561 -44.16 14.78 16.08
N LEU A 562 -43.85 13.50 16.12
CA LEU A 562 -44.81 12.46 16.53
C LEU A 562 -45.25 12.66 17.97
N ILE A 563 -44.34 13.03 18.89
CA ILE A 563 -44.69 13.36 20.29
C ILE A 563 -45.65 14.54 20.33
N VAL A 564 -45.31 15.64 19.68
CA VAL A 564 -46.11 16.87 19.68
C VAL A 564 -47.50 16.61 19.10
N LEU A 565 -47.60 15.91 17.96
CA LEU A 565 -48.88 15.62 17.32
C LEU A 565 -49.76 14.69 18.17
N THR A 566 -49.20 13.61 18.69
CA THR A 566 -49.96 12.67 19.53
C THR A 566 -50.39 13.28 20.84
N THR A 567 -49.56 14.16 21.45
CA THR A 567 -49.90 14.90 22.65
C THR A 567 -51.05 15.90 22.38
N ARG A 568 -50.95 16.70 21.29
CA ARG A 568 -52.00 17.65 20.89
C ARG A 568 -53.31 16.94 20.59
N SER A 569 -53.29 15.81 19.88
CA SER A 569 -54.48 15.02 19.58
C SER A 569 -55.16 14.49 20.85
N ARG A 570 -54.36 14.01 21.83
CA ARG A 570 -54.89 13.53 23.12
C ARG A 570 -55.47 14.64 23.98
N ILE A 571 -54.84 15.82 24.02
CA ILE A 571 -55.37 17.00 24.74
C ILE A 571 -56.69 17.42 24.14
N LYS A 572 -56.83 17.46 22.81
CA LYS A 572 -58.10 17.76 22.13
C LYS A 572 -59.18 16.74 22.41
N ALA A 573 -58.85 15.44 22.53
CA ALA A 573 -59.81 14.37 22.79
C ALA A 573 -60.26 14.25 24.28
N ALA A 574 -59.40 14.80 25.18
CA ALA A 574 -59.67 14.60 26.62
C ALA A 574 -60.62 15.61 27.26
N GLU A 575 -61.05 16.69 26.56
CA GLU A 575 -61.90 17.78 27.06
C GLU A 575 -61.57 18.27 28.49
N SER A 576 -60.51 17.80 29.11
CA SER A 576 -60.22 18.01 30.54
C SER A 576 -58.98 18.92 30.68
N LYS A 577 -58.97 19.77 31.72
CA LYS A 577 -57.91 20.67 32.16
C LYS A 577 -56.65 19.93 32.70
N THR A 578 -56.27 18.75 32.14
CA THR A 578 -55.14 18.03 32.62
C THR A 578 -53.84 18.74 32.18
N PRO A 579 -52.88 18.98 33.11
CA PRO A 579 -51.67 19.68 32.79
C PRO A 579 -50.82 18.87 31.76
N LEU A 580 -50.26 19.56 30.77
CA LEU A 580 -49.45 19.01 29.68
C LEU A 580 -48.42 18.00 30.18
N ARG A 581 -47.80 18.24 31.35
CA ARG A 581 -46.81 17.36 31.97
C ARG A 581 -47.37 15.98 32.33
N GLN A 582 -48.61 15.90 32.84
CA GLN A 582 -49.24 14.60 33.15
C GLN A 582 -49.57 13.82 31.89
N VAL A 583 -50.06 14.50 30.83
CA VAL A 583 -50.31 13.86 29.53
C VAL A 583 -49.03 13.33 28.91
N LEU A 584 -47.97 14.10 28.93
CA LEU A 584 -46.63 13.70 28.47
C LEU A 584 -46.10 12.49 29.25
N ASN A 585 -46.11 12.52 30.60
CA ASN A 585 -45.65 11.41 31.44
C ASN A 585 -46.44 10.12 31.17
N LYS A 586 -47.79 10.23 31.05
CA LYS A 586 -48.65 9.10 30.70
C LYS A 586 -48.30 8.55 29.29
N GLN A 587 -48.01 9.44 28.33
CA GLN A 587 -47.66 9.06 26.97
C GLN A 587 -46.29 8.38 26.93
N PHE A 588 -45.26 8.91 27.61
CA PHE A 588 -43.94 8.27 27.76
C PHE A 588 -44.04 6.89 28.40
N SER A 589 -44.88 6.74 29.43
CA SER A 589 -45.11 5.45 30.09
C SER A 589 -45.83 4.44 29.19
N THR A 590 -46.78 4.90 28.35
CA THR A 590 -47.62 4.00 27.53
C THR A 590 -46.98 3.61 26.21
N GLN A 591 -46.14 4.49 25.64
CA GLN A 591 -45.50 4.31 24.30
C GLN A 591 -43.97 4.33 24.37
N LYS A 592 -43.39 3.65 25.34
CA LYS A 592 -41.93 3.56 25.57
C LYS A 592 -41.18 3.15 24.31
N GLU A 593 -41.77 2.27 23.49
CA GLU A 593 -41.18 1.76 22.24
C GLU A 593 -40.88 2.85 21.21
N LEU A 594 -41.57 4.00 21.26
CA LEU A 594 -41.31 5.09 20.30
C LEU A 594 -40.07 5.93 20.64
N TYR A 595 -39.67 5.96 21.91
CA TYR A 595 -38.62 6.86 22.40
C TYR A 595 -37.36 6.13 22.76
N ILE A 596 -37.42 4.95 23.35
CA ILE A 596 -36.27 4.19 23.82
C ILE A 596 -35.31 3.88 22.67
N THR A 597 -35.86 3.38 21.55
CA THR A 597 -35.08 2.96 20.41
C THR A 597 -34.22 4.09 19.77
N PRO A 598 -34.83 5.25 19.38
CA PRO A 598 -34.02 6.36 18.84
C PRO A 598 -32.99 6.90 19.82
N ILE A 599 -33.31 6.99 21.12
CA ILE A 599 -32.41 7.47 22.14
C ILE A 599 -31.16 6.56 22.25
N ILE A 600 -31.36 5.24 22.30
CA ILE A 600 -30.25 4.29 22.39
C ILE A 600 -29.42 4.33 21.13
N ILE A 601 -30.01 4.44 19.94
CA ILE A 601 -29.29 4.57 18.68
C ILE A 601 -28.40 5.81 18.69
N VAL A 602 -28.98 6.97 19.08
CA VAL A 602 -28.20 8.23 19.16
C VAL A 602 -27.04 8.09 20.16
N LEU A 603 -27.32 7.63 21.38
CA LEU A 603 -26.33 7.50 22.44
C LEU A 603 -25.21 6.50 22.09
N SER A 604 -25.52 5.44 21.35
CA SER A 604 -24.51 4.45 20.92
C SER A 604 -23.60 4.98 19.81
N ALA A 605 -24.09 5.82 18.91
CA ALA A 605 -23.33 6.36 17.79
C ALA A 605 -22.55 7.64 18.15
N LEU A 606 -23.00 8.40 19.15
CA LEU A 606 -22.35 9.64 19.58
C LEU A 606 -20.85 9.50 19.90
N PRO A 607 -20.40 8.50 20.69
CA PRO A 607 -18.99 8.36 21.05
C PRO A 607 -18.10 8.20 19.82
N GLN A 608 -18.50 7.35 18.86
CA GLN A 608 -17.77 7.15 17.62
C GLN A 608 -17.74 8.44 16.78
N THR A 609 -18.86 9.13 16.67
CA THR A 609 -18.96 10.37 15.89
C THR A 609 -18.07 11.45 16.49
N ILE A 610 -18.15 11.68 17.80
CA ILE A 610 -17.36 12.71 18.49
C ILE A 610 -15.87 12.40 18.36
N LEU A 611 -15.45 11.17 18.65
CA LEU A 611 -14.03 10.80 18.56
C LEU A 611 -13.52 10.86 17.13
N ALA A 612 -14.32 10.46 16.13
CA ALA A 612 -13.92 10.55 14.73
C ALA A 612 -13.66 12.01 14.28
N PHE A 613 -14.41 12.98 14.80
CA PHE A 613 -14.19 14.39 14.50
C PHE A 613 -13.03 14.98 15.30
N ILE A 614 -12.92 14.70 16.60
CA ILE A 614 -11.85 15.26 17.45
C ILE A 614 -10.47 14.73 17.01
N LEU A 615 -10.41 13.45 16.65
CA LEU A 615 -9.17 12.77 16.25
C LEU A 615 -8.91 12.83 14.73
N ALA A 616 -9.76 13.55 14.00
CA ALA A 616 -9.57 13.73 12.57
C ALA A 616 -8.24 14.42 12.26
N CYS A 617 -7.52 13.90 11.28
CA CYS A 617 -6.25 14.44 10.81
C CYS A 617 -5.16 14.59 11.90
N THR A 618 -5.23 13.79 12.96
CA THR A 618 -4.21 13.75 14.02
C THR A 618 -3.52 12.39 14.05
N GLN A 619 -2.24 12.37 14.42
CA GLN A 619 -1.54 11.10 14.66
C GLN A 619 -2.12 10.42 15.90
N LEU A 620 -2.55 9.15 15.72
CA LEU A 620 -3.21 8.41 16.78
C LEU A 620 -2.23 7.73 17.73
N HIS A 621 -2.28 8.13 19.00
CA HIS A 621 -1.63 7.39 20.08
C HIS A 621 -2.34 6.06 20.36
N ASN A 622 -1.66 5.10 20.97
CA ASN A 622 -2.23 3.78 21.26
C ASN A 622 -3.54 3.83 22.04
N TRP A 623 -3.67 4.68 23.06
CA TRP A 623 -4.90 4.81 23.84
C TRP A 623 -6.07 5.37 23.01
N GLN A 624 -5.80 6.26 22.05
CA GLN A 624 -6.80 6.85 21.15
C GLN A 624 -7.33 5.79 20.17
N ARG A 625 -6.47 4.91 19.68
CA ARG A 625 -6.88 3.76 18.84
C ARG A 625 -7.80 2.82 19.63
N HIS A 626 -7.48 2.50 20.89
CA HIS A 626 -8.37 1.71 21.74
C HIS A 626 -9.69 2.40 22.02
N ALA A 627 -9.69 3.73 22.27
CA ALA A 627 -10.89 4.51 22.45
C ALA A 627 -11.79 4.50 21.19
N LEU A 628 -11.21 4.68 20.01
CA LEU A 628 -11.94 4.58 18.74
C LEU A 628 -12.50 3.18 18.49
N LEU A 629 -11.72 2.11 18.74
CA LEU A 629 -12.21 0.73 18.64
C LEU A 629 -13.36 0.46 19.63
N GLY A 630 -13.25 0.94 20.86
CA GLY A 630 -14.31 0.84 21.87
C GLY A 630 -15.57 1.57 21.43
N ALA A 631 -15.45 2.81 20.97
CA ALA A 631 -16.56 3.60 20.46
C ALA A 631 -17.20 2.95 19.21
N TYR A 632 -16.40 2.38 18.33
CA TYR A 632 -16.87 1.62 17.17
C TYR A 632 -17.68 0.40 17.58
N LEU A 633 -17.24 -0.39 18.58
CA LEU A 633 -18.00 -1.53 19.08
C LEU A 633 -19.28 -1.11 19.82
N ILE A 634 -19.25 0.02 20.53
CA ILE A 634 -20.45 0.61 21.17
C ILE A 634 -21.48 1.03 20.12
N SER A 635 -21.07 1.55 18.97
CA SER A 635 -21.99 1.93 17.90
C SER A 635 -22.77 0.75 17.31
N GLN A 636 -22.31 -0.50 17.52
CA GLN A 636 -23.00 -1.72 17.11
C GLN A 636 -24.13 -2.17 18.10
N LEU A 637 -24.32 -1.47 19.22
CA LEU A 637 -25.35 -1.82 20.21
C LEU A 637 -26.77 -1.96 19.63
N PRO A 638 -27.24 -1.09 18.71
CA PRO A 638 -28.55 -1.26 18.10
C PRO A 638 -28.72 -2.57 17.34
N GLN A 639 -27.68 -3.03 16.64
CA GLN A 639 -27.64 -4.30 15.90
C GLN A 639 -27.66 -5.52 16.83
N ILE A 640 -27.04 -5.38 18.02
CA ILE A 640 -26.97 -6.44 19.03
C ILE A 640 -28.28 -6.56 19.77
N LEU A 641 -28.91 -5.43 20.14
CA LEU A 641 -30.06 -5.35 21.09
C LEU A 641 -31.43 -5.36 20.40
N GLY A 642 -31.54 -5.83 19.16
CA GLY A 642 -32.79 -5.76 18.37
C GLY A 642 -34.03 -6.26 19.10
N PHE A 643 -33.95 -7.37 19.85
CA PHE A 643 -35.06 -7.90 20.63
C PHE A 643 -35.48 -6.96 21.79
N ILE A 644 -34.48 -6.45 22.50
CA ILE A 644 -34.68 -5.55 23.65
C ILE A 644 -35.29 -4.22 23.21
N LEU A 645 -34.86 -3.73 22.02
CA LEU A 645 -35.28 -2.43 21.50
C LEU A 645 -36.67 -2.43 20.83
N TYR A 646 -36.99 -3.50 20.13
CA TYR A 646 -38.22 -3.52 19.30
C TYR A 646 -39.31 -4.45 19.80
N VAL A 647 -38.96 -5.58 20.46
CA VAL A 647 -39.91 -6.58 20.88
C VAL A 647 -40.39 -6.34 22.31
N LEU A 648 -39.47 -6.19 23.25
CA LEU A 648 -39.81 -6.06 24.67
C LEU A 648 -40.64 -4.83 25.04
N PRO A 649 -40.38 -3.63 24.44
CA PRO A 649 -41.17 -2.44 24.79
C PRO A 649 -42.57 -2.47 24.23
N SER A 650 -42.83 -3.22 23.15
CA SER A 650 -44.14 -3.30 22.49
C SER A 650 -45.02 -4.40 23.08
N SER A 651 -46.14 -4.03 23.62
CA SER A 651 -47.10 -4.99 24.17
C SER A 651 -47.58 -6.01 23.14
N MET A 652 -47.79 -5.58 21.89
CA MET A 652 -48.22 -6.44 20.79
C MET A 652 -47.10 -7.47 20.43
N TYR A 653 -45.90 -7.04 20.24
CA TYR A 653 -44.80 -7.94 19.86
C TYR A 653 -44.38 -8.84 21.01
N LYS A 654 -44.41 -8.36 22.26
CA LYS A 654 -44.20 -9.17 23.44
C LYS A 654 -45.24 -10.30 23.58
N LYS A 655 -46.54 -10.05 23.30
CA LYS A 655 -47.56 -11.07 23.25
C LYS A 655 -47.30 -12.10 22.15
N GLU A 656 -46.91 -11.66 20.95
CA GLU A 656 -46.56 -12.56 19.85
C GLU A 656 -45.33 -13.42 20.18
N PHE A 657 -44.30 -12.84 20.81
CA PHE A 657 -43.15 -13.58 21.28
C PHE A 657 -43.49 -14.68 22.29
N SER A 658 -44.35 -14.37 23.29
CA SER A 658 -44.77 -15.34 24.32
C SER A 658 -45.47 -16.60 23.75
N GLN A 659 -46.00 -16.49 22.54
CA GLN A 659 -46.62 -17.61 21.83
C GLN A 659 -45.58 -18.46 21.03
N THR A 660 -44.33 -18.02 20.91
CA THR A 660 -43.29 -18.75 20.20
C THR A 660 -42.83 -19.96 20.98
N PHE A 661 -42.26 -20.95 20.29
CA PHE A 661 -41.68 -22.16 20.89
C PHE A 661 -40.60 -21.84 21.91
N VAL A 662 -39.72 -20.88 21.61
CA VAL A 662 -38.62 -20.44 22.48
C VAL A 662 -39.15 -19.86 23.79
N ALA A 663 -40.12 -18.96 23.75
CA ALA A 663 -40.71 -18.36 24.95
C ALA A 663 -41.43 -19.40 25.82
N LYS A 664 -42.17 -20.32 25.20
CA LYS A 664 -42.84 -21.42 25.91
C LYS A 664 -41.85 -22.36 26.60
N LYS A 665 -40.71 -22.67 25.98
CA LYS A 665 -39.67 -23.51 26.56
C LYS A 665 -38.93 -22.79 27.69
N CYS A 666 -38.56 -21.50 27.51
CA CYS A 666 -37.97 -20.70 28.58
C CYS A 666 -38.85 -20.52 29.79
N LEU A 667 -40.15 -20.23 29.59
CA LEU A 667 -41.11 -20.12 30.69
C LEU A 667 -41.24 -21.43 31.45
N LYS A 668 -41.18 -22.58 30.78
CA LYS A 668 -41.22 -23.89 31.40
C LYS A 668 -39.96 -24.22 32.25
N CYS A 669 -38.77 -23.71 31.82
CA CYS A 669 -37.51 -23.83 32.58
C CYS A 669 -37.46 -22.89 33.81
N ILE A 670 -38.24 -21.82 33.85
CA ILE A 670 -38.32 -20.87 35.00
C ILE A 670 -39.39 -21.31 36.01
N SER A 671 -40.35 -22.09 35.57
CA SER A 671 -41.43 -22.60 36.45
C SER A 671 -41.15 -23.96 37.06
N ASN A 672 -40.13 -24.65 36.68
CA ASN A 672 -39.49 -25.79 37.35
C ASN A 672 -38.25 -25.35 38.14
#